data_3babecc76e5d51a36527f38e53abea45
#
_entry.id   3babecc76e5d51a36527f38e53abea45
#
_cell.length_a   1.000
_cell.length_b   1.000
_cell.length_c   1.000
_cell.angle_alpha   90.00
_cell.angle_beta   90.00
_cell.angle_gamma   90.00
#
_symmetry.space_group_name_H-M   'P 1'
#
loop_
_entity.id
_entity.type
_entity.pdbx_description
1 polymer ?
#
loop_
_entity_poly.entity_id
_entity_poly.type
_entity_poly.pdbx_seq_one_letter_code
_entity_poly.pdbx_strand_id
1 'polypeptide(L)'
;MRGKWNIIIWILVLLAAFYCGMYWYANRESMEEVHKTALLVEEEISGPDSENRDETDDSLVQERFLEIFAEASSEGDAAIQKVKLFVTGKNAYFFLPSYCKADSIALYYDEHQYALAVEERIIPSGTMISVDSAAAYAMTLTKEDGTKAEYELSVMQSENLPSIFITTANHSMDYINDMKGNYEPGHLVCVNDSGGTDCDAALEKVKLHGFTSLSVPKKTYQVDFSKEQDLLGMGSALHWIFQANAYDKSYMRNKLAYEMFRGMTSGYAVESVFADVYFNGEYAGNYLICEKVEAGVNRIDLADNAAAYTADSTKGQVLEEEDIRYYDTQDADTSGGYLIETQNVLVPSDLQRMSEEDSYFVSYSGRYEIRWPKEISKTQISYIQDYMKQVETQIAGCVTEEDYRQLAEVIDMDSFAVMYLIDLIANDVDANAYSTFYYKLPEHQGGKLYAGPVWDYDRGFGNEERNVMVNVNGYWNGLCEALYRNPFFRNRVRDLYHERFVPLTETILRAFLEETPDRLSLSVRMDSVRWQNNLDRLNYSYDCFDDEVAFLSYYFDERAAIASEWINETGVYHMVTFTVPEGTSKSCFVRDGELLTASVLSFMKEELECGIWSREDGSVYQQGRPVFGNMTLYGSTEILE
;
A
#
# COMPACT_ATOMS: atom_id res chain seq x y z
N MET A 1 -34.24 -29.02 -37.65
CA MET A 1 -33.70 -27.72 -37.21
C MET A 1 -32.56 -27.83 -36.18
N ARG A 2 -32.46 -28.89 -35.39
CA ARG A 2 -31.38 -29.04 -34.38
C ARG A 2 -29.95 -29.22 -34.95
N GLY A 3 -29.78 -29.70 -36.18
CA GLY A 3 -28.44 -29.91 -36.76
C GLY A 3 -27.72 -28.64 -37.26
N LYS A 4 -28.45 -27.57 -37.59
CA LYS A 4 -27.84 -26.31 -38.05
C LYS A 4 -27.30 -25.43 -36.92
N TRP A 5 -27.88 -25.51 -35.73
CA TRP A 5 -27.41 -24.78 -34.56
C TRP A 5 -26.09 -25.34 -34.01
N ASN A 6 -25.92 -26.66 -34.03
CA ASN A 6 -24.65 -27.26 -33.60
C ASN A 6 -23.47 -26.87 -34.51
N ILE A 7 -23.71 -26.72 -35.81
CA ILE A 7 -22.68 -26.31 -36.76
C ILE A 7 -22.28 -24.83 -36.51
N ILE A 8 -23.24 -23.98 -36.22
CA ILE A 8 -22.98 -22.56 -35.91
C ILE A 8 -22.19 -22.42 -34.59
N ILE A 9 -22.55 -23.20 -33.56
CA ILE A 9 -21.81 -23.19 -32.28
C ILE A 9 -20.38 -23.69 -32.49
N TRP A 10 -20.17 -24.77 -33.26
CA TRP A 10 -18.81 -25.25 -33.55
C TRP A 10 -17.98 -24.29 -34.39
N ILE A 11 -18.60 -23.51 -35.30
CA ILE A 11 -17.93 -22.48 -36.07
C ILE A 11 -17.52 -21.33 -35.14
N LEU A 12 -18.37 -20.90 -34.19
CA LEU A 12 -18.06 -19.86 -33.22
C LEU A 12 -16.96 -20.29 -32.25
N VAL A 13 -16.96 -21.55 -31.80
CA VAL A 13 -15.89 -22.11 -30.96
C VAL A 13 -14.57 -22.18 -31.73
N LEU A 14 -14.59 -22.57 -33.00
CA LEU A 14 -13.38 -22.57 -33.83
C LEU A 14 -12.85 -21.18 -34.16
N LEU A 15 -13.75 -20.20 -34.33
CA LEU A 15 -13.35 -18.81 -34.52
C LEU A 15 -12.78 -18.20 -33.25
N ALA A 16 -13.35 -18.49 -32.09
CA ALA A 16 -12.81 -18.09 -30.79
C ALA A 16 -11.43 -18.73 -30.52
N ALA A 17 -11.28 -20.03 -30.79
CA ALA A 17 -10.00 -20.74 -30.65
C ALA A 17 -8.93 -20.20 -31.64
N PHE A 18 -9.35 -19.83 -32.86
CA PHE A 18 -8.48 -19.21 -33.85
C PHE A 18 -8.06 -17.80 -33.44
N TYR A 19 -8.99 -17.02 -32.87
CA TYR A 19 -8.73 -15.66 -32.36
C TYR A 19 -7.79 -15.70 -31.15
N CYS A 20 -8.04 -16.61 -30.20
CA CYS A 20 -7.12 -16.85 -29.08
C CYS A 20 -5.73 -17.33 -29.53
N GLY A 21 -5.68 -18.20 -30.55
CA GLY A 21 -4.41 -18.66 -31.14
C GLY A 21 -3.64 -17.54 -31.87
N MET A 22 -4.34 -16.67 -32.58
CA MET A 22 -3.74 -15.47 -33.23
C MET A 22 -3.28 -14.44 -32.19
N TYR A 23 -4.06 -14.22 -31.14
CA TYR A 23 -3.68 -13.34 -30.04
C TYR A 23 -2.44 -13.87 -29.29
N TRP A 24 -2.41 -15.18 -29.02
CA TRP A 24 -1.23 -15.83 -28.44
C TRP A 24 0.00 -15.77 -29.36
N TYR A 25 -0.19 -15.93 -30.67
CA TYR A 25 0.90 -15.84 -31.65
C TYR A 25 1.43 -14.40 -31.83
N ALA A 26 0.54 -13.43 -31.83
CA ALA A 26 0.92 -12.00 -31.93
C ALA A 26 1.69 -11.50 -30.70
N ASN A 27 1.31 -12.00 -29.49
CA ASN A 27 2.01 -11.62 -28.25
C ASN A 27 3.27 -12.45 -27.98
N ARG A 28 3.50 -13.53 -28.71
CA ARG A 28 4.70 -14.36 -28.54
C ARG A 28 5.98 -13.63 -28.93
N GLU A 29 5.96 -12.85 -30.01
CA GLU A 29 7.12 -12.08 -30.44
C GLU A 29 7.45 -10.94 -29.44
N SER A 30 6.46 -10.27 -28.90
CA SER A 30 6.66 -9.25 -27.84
C SER A 30 7.16 -9.87 -26.52
N MET A 31 6.72 -11.07 -26.16
CA MET A 31 7.20 -11.81 -25.00
C MET A 31 8.64 -12.33 -25.18
N GLU A 32 9.01 -12.75 -26.40
CA GLU A 32 10.39 -13.12 -26.69
C GLU A 32 11.33 -11.90 -26.72
N GLU A 33 10.82 -10.73 -27.11
CA GLU A 33 11.56 -9.47 -27.10
C GLU A 33 11.74 -8.92 -25.67
N VAL A 34 10.71 -8.99 -24.82
CA VAL A 34 10.79 -8.64 -23.39
C VAL A 34 11.72 -9.60 -22.65
N HIS A 35 11.65 -10.91 -22.95
CA HIS A 35 12.57 -11.90 -22.36
C HIS A 35 14.01 -11.70 -22.84
N LYS A 36 14.21 -11.32 -24.11
CA LYS A 36 15.52 -10.94 -24.64
C LYS A 36 16.05 -9.65 -24.03
N THR A 37 15.19 -8.67 -23.80
CA THR A 37 15.56 -7.40 -23.14
C THR A 37 15.89 -7.65 -21.67
N ALA A 38 15.16 -8.50 -20.97
CA ALA A 38 15.46 -8.90 -19.60
C ALA A 38 16.81 -9.66 -19.51
N LEU A 39 17.08 -10.58 -20.45
CA LEU A 39 18.35 -11.29 -20.53
C LEU A 39 19.53 -10.37 -20.92
N LEU A 40 19.30 -9.36 -21.78
CA LEU A 40 20.31 -8.36 -22.13
C LEU A 40 20.63 -7.43 -20.94
N VAL A 41 19.65 -7.12 -20.11
CA VAL A 41 19.86 -6.34 -18.87
C VAL A 41 20.62 -7.19 -17.83
N GLU A 42 20.36 -8.50 -17.73
CA GLU A 42 21.16 -9.40 -16.89
C GLU A 42 22.59 -9.60 -17.44
N GLU A 43 22.80 -9.62 -18.76
CA GLU A 43 24.13 -9.70 -19.38
C GLU A 43 24.90 -8.36 -19.31
N GLU A 44 24.23 -7.19 -19.36
CA GLU A 44 24.89 -5.88 -19.15
C GLU A 44 25.31 -5.68 -17.68
N ILE A 45 24.65 -6.33 -16.71
CA ILE A 45 25.10 -6.36 -15.31
C ILE A 45 26.25 -7.33 -15.09
N SER A 46 26.47 -8.31 -16.00
CA SER A 46 27.52 -9.31 -15.94
C SER A 46 28.61 -9.19 -16.99
N GLY A 47 28.72 -8.04 -17.67
CA GLY A 47 29.71 -7.81 -18.76
C GLY A 47 31.15 -7.74 -18.26
N PRO A 48 32.12 -8.25 -19.05
CA PRO A 48 33.52 -8.36 -18.67
C PRO A 48 34.28 -7.06 -18.96
N ASP A 49 34.31 -6.15 -18.03
CA ASP A 49 35.31 -5.08 -17.98
C ASP A 49 35.81 -4.87 -16.54
N SER A 50 36.48 -5.91 -16.02
CA SER A 50 37.22 -5.87 -14.76
C SER A 50 38.74 -6.07 -15.00
N GLU A 51 39.31 -5.42 -16.02
CA GLU A 51 40.76 -5.30 -16.10
C GLU A 51 41.12 -3.82 -16.29
N ASN A 52 41.34 -3.15 -15.19
CA ASN A 52 42.08 -1.91 -14.89
C ASN A 52 41.25 -0.97 -13.99
N ARG A 53 41.02 -1.38 -12.74
CA ARG A 53 40.87 -0.45 -11.62
C ARG A 53 42.01 -0.73 -10.66
N ASP A 54 42.76 0.30 -10.33
CA ASP A 54 43.74 0.28 -9.25
C ASP A 54 43.12 -0.41 -8.03
N GLU A 55 43.82 -1.40 -7.50
CA GLU A 55 43.52 -2.04 -6.21
C GLU A 55 43.70 -1.02 -5.07
N THR A 56 42.78 -0.09 -4.94
CA THR A 56 42.52 0.62 -3.68
C THR A 56 41.30 -0.06 -3.08
N ASP A 57 41.57 -0.76 -1.99
CA ASP A 57 40.71 -1.50 -1.10
C ASP A 57 39.23 -1.01 -1.01
N ASP A 58 38.41 -1.35 -2.01
CA ASP A 58 36.98 -1.01 -2.13
C ASP A 58 36.09 -2.08 -1.45
N SER A 59 36.73 -3.01 -0.70
CA SER A 59 36.03 -4.09 0.02
C SER A 59 35.36 -3.64 1.33
N LEU A 60 35.34 -2.33 1.66
CA LEU A 60 34.88 -1.80 2.96
C LEU A 60 33.60 -0.93 2.87
N VAL A 61 32.97 -0.79 1.71
CA VAL A 61 31.73 -0.02 1.60
C VAL A 61 30.51 -0.95 1.64
N GLN A 62 30.36 -1.72 2.70
CA GLN A 62 29.17 -2.52 2.92
C GLN A 62 28.37 -1.91 4.09
N GLU A 63 27.13 -1.50 3.83
CA GLU A 63 26.19 -1.13 4.88
C GLU A 63 25.97 -2.32 5.80
N ARG A 64 26.16 -2.14 7.10
CA ARG A 64 26.00 -3.22 8.07
C ARG A 64 25.78 -2.72 9.48
N PHE A 65 25.16 -3.56 10.30
CA PHE A 65 25.20 -3.41 11.74
C PHE A 65 26.40 -4.15 12.34
N LEU A 66 27.07 -3.52 13.30
CA LEU A 66 28.13 -4.13 14.07
C LEU A 66 27.61 -4.55 15.44
N GLU A 67 28.18 -5.62 16.03
CA GLU A 67 27.90 -6.08 17.40
C GLU A 67 28.50 -5.13 18.45
N ILE A 68 28.27 -3.84 18.27
CA ILE A 68 28.58 -2.75 19.18
C ILE A 68 27.26 -2.08 19.53
N PHE A 69 26.96 -2.01 20.81
CA PHE A 69 25.68 -1.55 21.30
C PHE A 69 25.82 -0.26 22.08
N ALA A 70 24.87 0.65 21.89
CA ALA A 70 24.68 1.79 22.79
C ALA A 70 23.46 1.53 23.68
N GLU A 71 23.60 1.95 24.94
CA GLU A 71 22.54 1.98 25.94
C GLU A 71 22.48 3.42 26.49
N ALA A 72 21.33 4.09 26.30
CA ALA A 72 21.06 5.40 26.85
C ALA A 72 20.10 5.30 28.03
N SER A 73 20.21 6.20 29.02
CA SER A 73 19.29 6.21 30.15
C SER A 73 17.86 6.60 29.68
N SER A 74 16.84 5.97 30.27
CA SER A 74 15.44 6.30 30.04
C SER A 74 14.94 7.38 30.99
N GLU A 75 13.98 8.20 30.58
CA GLU A 75 13.28 9.13 31.45
C GLU A 75 12.13 8.45 32.23
N GLY A 76 11.58 7.33 31.70
CA GLY A 76 10.50 6.54 32.28
C GLY A 76 10.95 5.30 33.01
N ASP A 77 10.02 4.40 33.25
CA ASP A 77 10.22 3.11 33.93
C ASP A 77 10.42 1.93 32.96
N ALA A 78 10.42 2.17 31.64
CA ALA A 78 10.67 1.14 30.66
C ALA A 78 12.07 0.55 30.81
N ALA A 79 12.18 -0.76 30.57
CA ALA A 79 13.47 -1.43 30.51
C ALA A 79 14.33 -0.82 29.38
N ILE A 80 15.58 -0.51 29.72
CA ILE A 80 16.52 0.08 28.76
C ILE A 80 16.78 -0.93 27.64
N GLN A 81 16.62 -0.47 26.38
CA GLN A 81 16.89 -1.25 25.18
C GLN A 81 18.23 -0.85 24.58
N LYS A 82 18.98 -1.84 24.12
CA LYS A 82 20.27 -1.63 23.45
C LYS A 82 20.06 -1.50 21.95
N VAL A 83 20.71 -0.50 21.35
CA VAL A 83 20.70 -0.29 19.90
C VAL A 83 22.06 -0.59 19.29
N LYS A 84 22.08 -1.28 18.15
CA LYS A 84 23.30 -1.63 17.41
C LYS A 84 23.87 -0.45 16.63
N LEU A 85 25.18 -0.44 16.51
CA LEU A 85 25.91 0.51 15.68
C LEU A 85 25.68 0.19 14.19
N PHE A 86 25.13 1.11 13.45
CA PHE A 86 25.02 1.07 11.99
C PHE A 86 26.23 1.74 11.36
N VAL A 87 26.85 1.12 10.37
CA VAL A 87 27.96 1.69 9.60
C VAL A 87 27.69 1.69 8.12
N THR A 88 28.03 2.79 7.46
CA THR A 88 27.95 2.97 6.02
C THR A 88 29.12 3.83 5.54
N GLY A 89 29.97 3.27 4.67
CA GLY A 89 31.23 3.91 4.29
C GLY A 89 32.10 4.25 5.50
N LYS A 90 32.40 5.53 5.68
CA LYS A 90 33.18 6.03 6.82
C LYS A 90 32.31 6.57 7.97
N ASN A 91 30.99 6.46 7.86
CA ASN A 91 30.07 6.98 8.85
C ASN A 91 29.57 5.84 9.74
N ALA A 92 29.35 6.15 11.00
CA ALA A 92 28.79 5.25 12.00
C ALA A 92 27.67 5.97 12.77
N TYR A 93 26.57 5.27 13.04
CA TYR A 93 25.40 5.87 13.65
C TYR A 93 24.82 5.01 14.76
N PHE A 94 24.48 5.63 15.89
CA PHE A 94 23.51 5.09 16.81
C PHE A 94 22.19 5.82 16.64
N PHE A 95 21.11 5.08 16.41
CA PHE A 95 19.75 5.61 16.32
C PHE A 95 19.04 5.37 17.65
N LEU A 96 18.94 6.40 18.48
CA LEU A 96 18.35 6.30 19.80
C LEU A 96 16.82 6.47 19.75
N PRO A 97 16.09 5.73 20.61
CA PRO A 97 14.65 5.92 20.81
C PRO A 97 14.33 7.30 21.37
N SER A 98 13.13 7.79 21.08
CA SER A 98 12.65 9.11 21.51
C SER A 98 12.65 9.31 23.03
N TYR A 99 12.35 8.26 23.79
CA TYR A 99 12.26 8.29 25.26
C TYR A 99 13.61 8.28 25.99
N CYS A 100 14.71 8.16 25.28
CA CYS A 100 16.05 8.15 25.87
C CYS A 100 16.60 9.55 26.10
N LYS A 101 17.55 9.67 27.05
CA LYS A 101 18.39 10.86 27.20
C LYS A 101 19.60 10.75 26.28
N ALA A 102 19.67 11.60 25.26
CA ALA A 102 20.74 11.57 24.27
C ALA A 102 21.98 12.40 24.64
N ASP A 103 22.20 12.69 25.94
CA ASP A 103 23.37 13.40 26.43
C ASP A 103 24.53 12.47 26.82
N SER A 104 24.23 11.18 26.98
CA SER A 104 25.20 10.17 27.37
C SER A 104 24.77 8.77 26.97
N ILE A 105 25.72 7.93 26.52
CA ILE A 105 25.51 6.54 26.14
C ILE A 105 26.57 5.65 26.76
N ALA A 106 26.20 4.44 27.21
CA ALA A 106 27.14 3.39 27.56
C ALA A 106 27.38 2.49 26.36
N LEU A 107 28.62 2.26 25.99
CA LEU A 107 29.00 1.43 24.85
C LEU A 107 29.34 0.00 25.29
N TYR A 108 28.73 -1.00 24.67
CA TYR A 108 28.96 -2.41 24.94
C TYR A 108 29.44 -3.11 23.67
N TYR A 109 30.54 -3.88 23.80
CA TYR A 109 31.12 -4.64 22.71
C TYR A 109 32.02 -5.74 23.26
N ASP A 110 32.44 -6.69 22.43
CA ASP A 110 33.40 -7.74 22.81
C ASP A 110 34.83 -7.18 22.71
N GLU A 111 35.45 -6.94 23.88
CA GLU A 111 36.83 -6.44 23.99
C GLU A 111 37.88 -7.41 23.46
N HIS A 112 37.52 -8.69 23.26
CA HIS A 112 38.42 -9.68 22.62
C HIS A 112 38.43 -9.52 21.09
N GLN A 113 37.42 -8.90 20.50
CA GLN A 113 37.36 -8.69 19.06
C GLN A 113 37.95 -7.33 18.66
N TYR A 114 37.73 -6.29 19.47
CA TYR A 114 38.14 -4.92 19.16
C TYR A 114 38.60 -4.18 20.41
N ALA A 115 39.54 -3.23 20.21
CA ALA A 115 39.65 -2.06 21.09
C ALA A 115 38.92 -0.89 20.41
N LEU A 116 37.94 -0.27 21.08
CA LEU A 116 37.18 0.86 20.61
C LEU A 116 37.75 2.13 21.23
N ALA A 117 38.02 3.14 20.38
CA ALA A 117 38.40 4.47 20.83
C ALA A 117 37.44 5.52 20.25
N VAL A 118 37.07 6.53 21.07
CA VAL A 118 36.32 7.71 20.67
C VAL A 118 37.17 8.93 21.03
N GLU A 119 37.40 9.83 20.09
CA GLU A 119 38.28 10.99 20.24
C GLU A 119 39.67 10.59 20.80
N GLU A 120 40.29 9.58 20.18
CA GLU A 120 41.58 8.97 20.58
C GLU A 120 41.59 8.34 21.98
N ARG A 121 40.50 8.38 22.74
CA ARG A 121 40.39 7.76 24.07
C ARG A 121 39.83 6.36 23.95
N ILE A 122 40.54 5.36 24.44
CA ILE A 122 40.04 3.98 24.55
C ILE A 122 38.88 3.95 25.54
N ILE A 123 37.74 3.40 25.09
CA ILE A 123 36.50 3.30 25.86
C ILE A 123 36.29 1.82 26.21
N PRO A 124 36.53 1.37 27.43
CA PRO A 124 36.21 -0.01 27.86
C PRO A 124 34.68 -0.27 27.72
N SER A 125 34.34 -1.53 27.42
CA SER A 125 32.95 -1.99 27.35
C SER A 125 32.18 -1.67 28.63
N GLY A 126 30.93 -1.15 28.49
CA GLY A 126 30.11 -0.68 29.61
C GLY A 126 30.44 0.74 30.10
N THR A 127 31.39 1.43 29.46
CA THR A 127 31.74 2.81 29.85
C THR A 127 30.77 3.81 29.27
N MET A 128 30.31 4.74 30.14
CA MET A 128 29.48 5.88 29.73
C MET A 128 30.36 6.95 29.08
N ILE A 129 29.91 7.46 27.93
CA ILE A 129 30.49 8.63 27.26
C ILE A 129 29.42 9.70 27.10
N SER A 130 29.83 10.97 27.21
CA SER A 130 28.94 12.08 26.88
C SER A 130 28.89 12.27 25.37
N VAL A 131 27.72 12.49 24.84
CA VAL A 131 27.47 12.71 23.41
C VAL A 131 26.56 13.91 23.22
N ASP A 132 26.68 14.53 22.06
CA ASP A 132 25.81 15.59 21.58
C ASP A 132 25.29 15.18 20.19
N SER A 133 23.99 15.14 20.01
CA SER A 133 23.36 14.75 18.75
C SER A 133 23.70 15.70 17.57
N ALA A 134 24.20 16.91 17.86
CA ALA A 134 24.67 17.85 16.86
C ALA A 134 26.15 17.66 16.49
N ALA A 135 26.89 16.80 17.20
CA ALA A 135 28.32 16.57 17.01
C ALA A 135 28.61 15.23 16.33
N ALA A 136 29.73 15.19 15.62
CA ALA A 136 30.31 13.96 15.13
C ALA A 136 31.66 13.70 15.86
N TYR A 137 31.96 12.43 16.11
CA TYR A 137 33.12 12.00 16.91
C TYR A 137 34.01 11.07 16.08
N ALA A 138 35.33 11.26 16.15
CA ALA A 138 36.25 10.31 15.57
C ALA A 138 36.20 8.98 16.34
N MET A 139 35.82 7.90 15.69
CA MET A 139 35.76 6.55 16.26
C MET A 139 36.75 5.63 15.55
N THR A 140 37.55 4.90 16.30
CA THR A 140 38.51 3.91 15.79
C THR A 140 38.26 2.55 16.41
N LEU A 141 38.10 1.54 15.56
CA LEU A 141 38.08 0.13 15.94
C LEU A 141 39.43 -0.48 15.60
N THR A 142 40.10 -1.05 16.57
CA THR A 142 41.39 -1.73 16.38
C THR A 142 41.27 -3.21 16.73
N LYS A 143 41.51 -4.10 15.76
CA LYS A 143 41.53 -5.56 15.97
C LYS A 143 42.82 -6.01 16.67
N GLU A 144 42.88 -7.25 17.20
CA GLU A 144 44.07 -7.84 17.84
C GLU A 144 45.30 -7.85 16.91
N ASP A 145 45.10 -8.00 15.59
CA ASP A 145 46.17 -7.99 14.60
C ASP A 145 46.71 -6.59 14.28
N GLY A 146 46.17 -5.55 14.94
CA GLY A 146 46.53 -4.15 14.73
C GLY A 146 45.81 -3.46 13.56
N THR A 147 44.94 -4.17 12.82
CA THR A 147 44.12 -3.59 11.76
C THR A 147 43.16 -2.55 12.34
N LYS A 148 43.11 -1.36 11.75
CA LYS A 148 42.26 -0.25 12.18
C LYS A 148 41.18 0.04 11.17
N ALA A 149 39.98 0.32 11.68
CA ALA A 149 38.89 0.92 10.93
C ALA A 149 38.51 2.24 11.61
N GLU A 150 38.42 3.30 10.82
CA GLU A 150 38.14 4.66 11.30
C GLU A 150 36.78 5.11 10.77
N TYR A 151 35.95 5.66 11.65
CA TYR A 151 34.61 6.13 11.35
C TYR A 151 34.37 7.52 11.98
N GLU A 152 33.44 8.24 11.39
CA GLU A 152 32.80 9.41 11.99
C GLU A 152 31.51 8.96 12.67
N LEU A 153 31.49 8.94 14.01
CA LEU A 153 30.36 8.50 14.81
C LEU A 153 29.40 9.66 15.06
N SER A 154 28.14 9.47 14.72
CA SER A 154 27.03 10.36 15.07
C SER A 154 25.99 9.62 15.90
N VAL A 155 25.36 10.32 16.84
CA VAL A 155 24.22 9.83 17.60
C VAL A 155 22.98 10.59 17.15
N MET A 156 22.01 9.88 16.63
CA MET A 156 20.75 10.46 16.17
C MET A 156 19.61 9.98 17.08
N GLN A 157 18.62 10.83 17.28
CA GLN A 157 17.46 10.51 18.11
C GLN A 157 16.20 11.08 17.46
N SER A 158 15.11 10.31 17.51
CA SER A 158 13.77 10.82 17.18
C SER A 158 13.12 11.50 18.39
N GLU A 159 11.99 12.14 18.16
CA GLU A 159 11.18 12.77 19.21
C GLU A 159 9.69 12.44 19.01
N ASN A 160 8.96 12.40 20.11
CA ASN A 160 7.49 12.34 20.13
C ASN A 160 6.86 11.11 19.41
N LEU A 161 7.63 10.04 19.22
CA LEU A 161 7.16 8.78 18.62
C LEU A 161 7.37 7.62 19.59
N PRO A 162 6.43 6.66 19.65
CA PRO A 162 6.68 5.40 20.34
C PRO A 162 7.79 4.62 19.62
N SER A 163 8.48 3.76 20.39
CA SER A 163 9.52 2.88 19.88
C SER A 163 9.13 1.43 20.10
N ILE A 164 9.25 0.62 19.05
CA ILE A 164 8.91 -0.79 19.07
C ILE A 164 10.17 -1.63 18.86
N PHE A 165 10.45 -2.52 19.81
CA PHE A 165 11.56 -3.44 19.77
C PHE A 165 11.05 -4.86 19.57
N ILE A 166 11.50 -5.52 18.50
CA ILE A 166 11.18 -6.91 18.21
C ILE A 166 12.46 -7.73 18.23
N THR A 167 12.47 -8.77 19.06
CA THR A 167 13.54 -9.77 19.08
C THR A 167 13.00 -11.07 18.52
N THR A 168 13.55 -11.53 17.40
CA THR A 168 13.20 -12.80 16.77
C THR A 168 13.95 -13.96 17.40
N ALA A 169 13.45 -15.17 17.25
CA ALA A 169 14.03 -16.37 17.88
C ALA A 169 15.50 -16.61 17.51
N ASN A 170 15.88 -16.33 16.25
CA ASN A 170 17.25 -16.50 15.76
C ASN A 170 18.10 -15.22 15.83
N HIS A 171 17.59 -14.14 16.38
CA HIS A 171 18.24 -12.83 16.46
C HIS A 171 18.73 -12.28 15.10
N SER A 172 18.05 -12.65 14.00
CA SER A 172 18.29 -12.16 12.63
C SER A 172 16.97 -12.05 11.87
N MET A 173 16.94 -11.11 10.92
CA MET A 173 15.83 -10.98 9.96
C MET A 173 16.09 -11.68 8.63
N ASP A 174 17.26 -12.28 8.43
CA ASP A 174 17.70 -12.84 7.15
C ASP A 174 16.73 -13.91 6.65
N TYR A 175 16.37 -14.88 7.51
CA TYR A 175 15.42 -15.94 7.13
C TYR A 175 14.04 -15.41 6.78
N ILE A 176 13.54 -14.41 7.53
CA ILE A 176 12.24 -13.78 7.25
C ILE A 176 12.29 -13.04 5.93
N ASN A 177 13.39 -12.32 5.67
CA ASN A 177 13.55 -11.45 4.49
C ASN A 177 13.90 -12.22 3.20
N ASP A 178 14.35 -13.47 3.31
CA ASP A 178 14.74 -14.29 2.16
C ASP A 178 13.55 -14.62 1.25
N MET A 179 12.39 -14.96 1.84
CA MET A 179 11.22 -15.37 1.05
C MET A 179 9.89 -15.06 1.74
N LYS A 180 8.91 -14.58 0.96
CA LYS A 180 7.52 -14.45 1.44
C LYS A 180 7.00 -15.82 1.89
N GLY A 181 6.41 -15.88 3.09
CA GLY A 181 5.95 -17.11 3.73
C GLY A 181 6.87 -17.58 4.86
N ASN A 182 8.14 -17.20 4.85
CA ASN A 182 9.02 -17.42 6.01
C ASN A 182 8.57 -16.59 7.20
N TYR A 183 8.62 -17.17 8.38
CA TYR A 183 8.29 -16.48 9.63
C TYR A 183 9.11 -17.03 10.80
N GLU A 184 9.26 -16.20 11.82
CA GLU A 184 9.83 -16.61 13.11
C GLU A 184 8.96 -16.12 14.26
N PRO A 185 8.91 -16.86 15.37
CA PRO A 185 8.37 -16.35 16.61
C PRO A 185 9.33 -15.33 17.22
N GLY A 186 8.84 -14.55 18.18
CA GLY A 186 9.65 -13.52 18.80
C GLY A 186 9.02 -12.91 20.04
N HIS A 187 9.49 -11.73 20.37
CA HIS A 187 9.02 -10.94 21.48
C HIS A 187 8.98 -9.47 21.09
N LEU A 188 7.91 -8.75 21.45
CA LEU A 188 7.74 -7.33 21.18
C LEU A 188 7.68 -6.56 22.49
N VAL A 189 8.43 -5.47 22.55
CA VAL A 189 8.31 -4.43 23.59
C VAL A 189 7.97 -3.12 22.90
N CYS A 190 6.87 -2.49 23.30
CA CYS A 190 6.49 -1.16 22.85
C CYS A 190 6.66 -0.18 24.01
N VAL A 191 7.42 0.89 23.77
CA VAL A 191 7.68 1.96 24.74
C VAL A 191 7.15 3.27 24.14
N ASN A 192 6.29 3.96 24.88
CA ASN A 192 5.78 5.27 24.46
C ASN A 192 6.85 6.37 24.56
N ASP A 193 6.55 7.53 24.01
CA ASP A 193 7.44 8.69 23.97
C ASP A 193 7.86 9.23 25.34
N SER A 194 7.09 8.94 26.39
CA SER A 194 7.39 9.29 27.80
C SER A 194 8.19 8.21 28.54
N GLY A 195 8.56 7.12 27.88
CA GLY A 195 9.35 6.02 28.47
C GLY A 195 8.54 5.03 29.32
N GLY A 196 7.22 5.00 29.16
CA GLY A 196 6.36 3.96 29.74
C GLY A 196 6.23 2.74 28.80
N THR A 197 6.22 1.53 29.36
CA THR A 197 5.98 0.31 28.58
C THR A 197 4.49 0.13 28.31
N ASP A 198 4.07 0.26 27.04
CA ASP A 198 2.66 0.08 26.63
C ASP A 198 2.33 -1.37 26.28
N CYS A 199 3.30 -2.13 25.75
CA CYS A 199 3.12 -3.54 25.43
C CYS A 199 4.44 -4.29 25.66
N ASP A 200 4.33 -5.50 26.22
CA ASP A 200 5.46 -6.43 26.44
C ASP A 200 4.90 -7.84 26.27
N ALA A 201 5.04 -8.42 25.06
CA ALA A 201 4.31 -9.63 24.70
C ALA A 201 5.04 -10.54 23.72
N ALA A 202 4.74 -11.84 23.80
CA ALA A 202 5.24 -12.85 22.90
C ALA A 202 4.57 -12.78 21.52
N LEU A 203 5.36 -12.93 20.47
CA LEU A 203 4.93 -13.02 19.09
C LEU A 203 4.91 -14.48 18.63
N GLU A 204 3.84 -14.87 17.96
CA GLU A 204 3.77 -16.15 17.25
C GLU A 204 4.52 -16.10 15.93
N LYS A 205 4.36 -14.99 15.18
CA LYS A 205 4.99 -14.83 13.86
C LYS A 205 5.41 -13.39 13.60
N VAL A 206 6.58 -13.26 13.03
CA VAL A 206 7.04 -12.07 12.32
C VAL A 206 7.32 -12.51 10.89
N LYS A 207 6.66 -11.91 9.89
CA LYS A 207 6.78 -12.30 8.48
C LYS A 207 6.65 -11.11 7.54
N LEU A 208 7.11 -11.26 6.31
CA LEU A 208 6.91 -10.29 5.25
C LEU A 208 5.41 -10.12 4.91
N HIS A 209 5.02 -8.87 4.63
CA HIS A 209 3.68 -8.52 4.16
C HIS A 209 3.76 -7.69 2.87
N GLY A 210 2.64 -7.67 2.13
CA GLY A 210 2.53 -6.94 0.88
C GLY A 210 3.06 -7.73 -0.32
N PHE A 211 3.23 -7.04 -1.42
CA PHE A 211 3.60 -7.61 -2.71
C PHE A 211 4.69 -6.78 -3.39
N THR A 212 4.36 -5.57 -3.85
CA THR A 212 5.30 -4.64 -4.49
C THR A 212 6.39 -4.20 -3.53
N SER A 213 6.05 -4.01 -2.24
CA SER A 213 6.99 -3.66 -1.17
C SER A 213 8.09 -4.72 -0.91
N LEU A 214 7.94 -5.94 -1.45
CA LEU A 214 8.98 -6.96 -1.34
C LEU A 214 10.19 -6.69 -2.24
N SER A 215 10.05 -5.83 -3.25
CA SER A 215 11.13 -5.48 -4.18
C SER A 215 12.08 -4.40 -3.65
N VAL A 216 11.73 -3.72 -2.56
CA VAL A 216 12.54 -2.64 -1.95
C VAL A 216 13.27 -3.10 -0.69
N PRO A 217 14.39 -2.47 -0.32
CA PRO A 217 15.17 -2.87 0.86
C PRO A 217 14.38 -2.78 2.17
N LYS A 218 13.66 -1.69 2.42
CA LYS A 218 12.82 -1.50 3.60
C LYS A 218 11.51 -2.25 3.44
N LYS A 219 11.34 -3.33 4.18
CA LYS A 219 10.20 -4.26 4.05
C LYS A 219 9.02 -3.89 4.92
N THR A 220 7.83 -4.19 4.47
CA THR A 220 6.60 -4.21 5.27
C THR A 220 6.43 -5.57 5.93
N TYR A 221 6.05 -5.58 7.21
CA TYR A 221 5.90 -6.81 7.99
C TYR A 221 4.49 -6.98 8.53
N GLN A 222 4.07 -8.24 8.65
CA GLN A 222 2.96 -8.63 9.51
C GLN A 222 3.54 -9.22 10.79
N VAL A 223 3.02 -8.76 11.92
CA VAL A 223 3.38 -9.18 13.27
C VAL A 223 2.16 -9.80 13.92
N ASP A 224 2.26 -11.08 14.28
CA ASP A 224 1.17 -11.85 14.88
C ASP A 224 1.52 -12.13 16.35
N PHE A 225 0.70 -11.65 17.27
CA PHE A 225 0.84 -11.94 18.69
C PHE A 225 0.37 -13.35 19.03
N SER A 226 0.96 -13.96 20.07
CA SER A 226 0.51 -15.25 20.60
C SER A 226 -0.84 -15.18 21.31
N LYS A 227 -1.25 -13.99 21.71
CA LYS A 227 -2.56 -13.66 22.30
C LYS A 227 -2.91 -12.23 21.89
N GLU A 228 -4.19 -11.93 21.81
CA GLU A 228 -4.64 -10.58 21.51
C GLU A 228 -3.98 -9.55 22.44
N GLN A 229 -3.46 -8.49 21.84
CA GLN A 229 -2.82 -7.36 22.50
C GLN A 229 -3.37 -6.05 21.96
N ASP A 230 -3.56 -5.10 22.87
CA ASP A 230 -3.74 -3.71 22.48
C ASP A 230 -2.37 -3.10 22.16
N LEU A 231 -2.15 -2.74 20.92
CA LEU A 231 -0.92 -2.09 20.49
C LEU A 231 -1.20 -0.61 20.21
N LEU A 232 -0.54 0.26 20.96
CA LEU A 232 -0.61 1.72 20.79
C LEU A 232 -2.03 2.31 20.99
N GLY A 233 -2.91 1.64 21.77
CA GLY A 233 -4.26 2.11 22.05
C GLY A 233 -5.29 1.87 20.94
N MET A 234 -4.95 1.06 19.93
CA MET A 234 -5.82 0.77 18.78
C MET A 234 -6.75 -0.44 19.00
N GLY A 235 -6.93 -0.88 20.25
CA GLY A 235 -7.75 -2.04 20.61
C GLY A 235 -7.04 -3.38 20.47
N SER A 236 -7.57 -4.42 21.14
CA SER A 236 -6.94 -5.73 21.19
C SER A 236 -7.14 -6.52 19.91
N ALA A 237 -6.05 -7.05 19.33
CA ALA A 237 -6.05 -7.94 18.19
C ALA A 237 -4.82 -8.87 18.16
N LEU A 238 -4.87 -9.90 17.30
CA LEU A 238 -3.74 -10.80 17.08
C LEU A 238 -2.77 -10.26 16.03
N HIS A 239 -3.25 -9.63 14.96
CA HIS A 239 -2.48 -9.34 13.76
C HIS A 239 -2.35 -7.83 13.53
N TRP A 240 -1.11 -7.40 13.26
CA TRP A 240 -0.76 -6.00 13.01
C TRP A 240 0.11 -5.89 11.77
N ILE A 241 -0.02 -4.79 11.03
CA ILE A 241 0.80 -4.51 9.85
C ILE A 241 1.73 -3.35 10.18
N PHE A 242 3.01 -3.55 9.94
CA PHE A 242 4.06 -2.56 10.05
C PHE A 242 4.38 -2.07 8.65
N GLN A 243 3.66 -1.04 8.18
CA GLN A 243 3.82 -0.47 6.85
C GLN A 243 5.11 0.36 6.77
N ALA A 244 5.98 0.00 5.83
CA ALA A 244 7.28 0.65 5.66
C ALA A 244 7.18 2.06 5.04
N ASN A 245 6.08 2.41 4.36
CA ASN A 245 5.91 3.61 3.55
C ASN A 245 7.09 3.85 2.58
N ALA A 246 7.69 2.76 2.08
CA ALA A 246 8.94 2.82 1.34
C ALA A 246 8.82 3.54 -0.01
N TYR A 247 7.63 3.61 -0.57
CA TYR A 247 7.33 4.32 -1.81
C TYR A 247 6.81 5.75 -1.60
N ASP A 248 6.62 6.17 -0.35
CA ASP A 248 6.08 7.49 -0.03
C ASP A 248 7.10 8.35 0.74
N LYS A 249 7.76 9.28 0.06
CA LYS A 249 8.74 10.19 0.66
C LYS A 249 8.14 11.17 1.67
N SER A 250 6.81 11.35 1.68
CA SER A 250 6.11 12.10 2.73
C SER A 250 5.83 11.25 3.97
N TYR A 251 5.83 9.91 3.85
CA TYR A 251 5.41 8.94 4.87
C TYR A 251 3.93 9.04 5.27
N MET A 252 3.17 10.01 4.75
CA MET A 252 1.89 10.45 5.31
C MET A 252 0.66 10.00 4.51
N ARG A 253 0.81 9.58 3.24
CA ARG A 253 -0.32 9.34 2.31
C ARG A 253 -1.27 8.27 2.78
N ASN A 254 -0.75 7.13 3.21
CA ASN A 254 -1.58 6.06 3.77
C ASN A 254 -2.39 6.55 4.97
N LYS A 255 -1.73 7.22 5.93
CA LYS A 255 -2.42 7.73 7.12
C LYS A 255 -3.43 8.82 6.78
N LEU A 256 -3.13 9.69 5.82
CA LEU A 256 -4.09 10.71 5.35
C LEU A 256 -5.38 10.06 4.82
N ALA A 257 -5.27 9.01 3.98
CA ALA A 257 -6.42 8.26 3.49
C ALA A 257 -7.20 7.59 4.64
N TYR A 258 -6.50 7.00 5.61
CA TYR A 258 -7.14 6.35 6.76
C TYR A 258 -7.90 7.36 7.64
N GLU A 259 -7.31 8.54 7.91
CA GLU A 259 -7.97 9.60 8.66
C GLU A 259 -9.18 10.18 7.89
N MET A 260 -9.07 10.34 6.57
CA MET A 260 -10.20 10.76 5.73
C MET A 260 -11.35 9.76 5.83
N PHE A 261 -11.08 8.48 5.65
CA PHE A 261 -12.11 7.44 5.70
C PHE A 261 -12.73 7.35 7.10
N ARG A 262 -11.91 7.34 8.14
CA ARG A 262 -12.34 7.24 9.53
C ARG A 262 -13.26 8.40 9.92
N GLY A 263 -12.95 9.62 9.49
CA GLY A 263 -13.76 10.80 9.78
C GLY A 263 -15.09 10.86 9.01
N MET A 264 -15.21 10.12 7.91
CA MET A 264 -16.40 10.15 7.06
C MET A 264 -17.29 8.91 7.14
N THR A 265 -16.71 7.73 7.37
CA THR A 265 -17.48 6.48 7.43
C THR A 265 -18.18 6.29 8.79
N SER A 266 -19.28 5.53 8.77
CA SER A 266 -19.89 4.96 9.98
C SER A 266 -19.51 3.49 10.17
N GLY A 267 -18.81 2.89 9.21
CA GLY A 267 -18.33 1.52 9.24
C GLY A 267 -16.94 1.41 9.90
N TYR A 268 -16.33 0.23 9.79
CA TYR A 268 -14.98 0.01 10.27
C TYR A 268 -13.97 0.81 9.42
N ALA A 269 -13.02 1.44 10.08
CA ALA A 269 -11.90 2.16 9.48
C ALA A 269 -10.59 1.75 10.15
N VAL A 270 -9.52 1.61 9.38
CA VAL A 270 -8.19 1.25 9.88
C VAL A 270 -7.65 2.35 10.80
N GLU A 271 -7.27 1.99 12.01
CA GLU A 271 -6.46 2.84 12.88
C GLU A 271 -4.97 2.60 12.63
N SER A 272 -4.16 3.63 12.85
CA SER A 272 -2.72 3.55 12.62
C SER A 272 -1.94 4.58 13.43
N VAL A 273 -0.70 4.24 13.80
CA VAL A 273 0.20 5.11 14.58
C VAL A 273 1.62 5.00 14.02
N PHE A 274 2.32 6.12 13.85
CA PHE A 274 3.74 6.11 13.50
C PHE A 274 4.60 5.69 14.68
N ALA A 275 5.62 4.86 14.42
CA ALA A 275 6.56 4.39 15.41
C ALA A 275 7.95 4.18 14.80
N ASP A 276 8.99 4.32 15.62
CA ASP A 276 10.32 3.84 15.29
C ASP A 276 10.45 2.36 15.64
N VAL A 277 10.93 1.56 14.70
CA VAL A 277 11.00 0.10 14.84
C VAL A 277 12.45 -0.37 14.86
N TYR A 278 12.70 -1.32 15.76
CA TYR A 278 14.00 -1.97 15.92
C TYR A 278 13.82 -3.49 15.88
N PHE A 279 14.56 -4.17 14.99
CA PHE A 279 14.64 -5.63 14.97
C PHE A 279 16.00 -6.08 15.50
N ASN A 280 15.98 -6.90 16.56
CA ASN A 280 17.20 -7.46 17.15
C ASN A 280 18.25 -6.40 17.53
N GLY A 281 17.79 -5.23 17.96
CA GLY A 281 18.62 -4.07 18.27
C GLY A 281 19.00 -3.19 17.08
N GLU A 282 18.69 -3.61 15.86
CA GLU A 282 18.96 -2.87 14.62
C GLU A 282 17.81 -1.92 14.30
N TYR A 283 18.09 -0.64 14.10
CA TYR A 283 17.08 0.33 13.68
C TYR A 283 16.55 -0.02 12.28
N ALA A 284 15.29 -0.34 12.20
CA ALA A 284 14.62 -0.68 10.96
C ALA A 284 13.96 0.52 10.27
N GLY A 285 13.77 1.62 11.00
CA GLY A 285 13.21 2.85 10.44
C GLY A 285 11.89 3.28 11.05
N ASN A 286 11.32 4.35 10.48
CA ASN A 286 9.96 4.80 10.76
C ASN A 286 8.95 3.88 10.06
N TYR A 287 7.95 3.41 10.80
CA TYR A 287 6.87 2.59 10.28
C TYR A 287 5.51 3.18 10.66
N LEU A 288 4.52 2.98 9.81
CA LEU A 288 3.12 3.17 10.17
C LEU A 288 2.57 1.83 10.66
N ILE A 289 2.32 1.75 11.96
CA ILE A 289 1.72 0.57 12.59
C ILE A 289 0.23 0.63 12.37
N CYS A 290 -0.32 -0.36 11.68
CA CYS A 290 -1.71 -0.38 11.24
C CYS A 290 -2.46 -1.59 11.78
N GLU A 291 -3.72 -1.42 12.03
CA GLU A 291 -4.65 -2.53 12.10
C GLU A 291 -4.66 -3.30 10.79
N LYS A 292 -4.71 -4.61 10.87
CA LYS A 292 -4.90 -5.44 9.67
C LYS A 292 -6.37 -5.42 9.25
N VAL A 293 -6.63 -5.27 7.96
CA VAL A 293 -8.00 -5.41 7.43
C VAL A 293 -8.38 -6.89 7.48
N GLU A 294 -9.20 -7.24 8.46
CA GLU A 294 -9.66 -8.61 8.70
C GLU A 294 -10.99 -8.64 9.46
N ALA A 295 -11.60 -9.81 9.56
CA ALA A 295 -12.75 -10.04 10.41
C ALA A 295 -12.32 -10.21 11.89
N GLY A 296 -13.02 -9.57 12.81
CA GLY A 296 -12.74 -9.66 14.25
C GLY A 296 -13.58 -8.69 15.07
N VAL A 297 -13.58 -8.88 16.39
CA VAL A 297 -14.41 -8.07 17.33
C VAL A 297 -14.01 -6.59 17.30
N ASN A 298 -12.70 -6.30 17.26
CA ASN A 298 -12.16 -4.92 17.15
C ASN A 298 -11.73 -4.61 15.71
N ARG A 299 -12.29 -5.27 14.72
CA ARG A 299 -12.07 -5.13 13.30
C ARG A 299 -13.44 -5.11 12.61
N ILE A 300 -13.56 -5.69 11.44
CA ILE A 300 -14.86 -5.83 10.79
C ILE A 300 -15.62 -6.95 11.50
N ASP A 301 -16.72 -6.61 12.19
CA ASP A 301 -17.53 -7.57 12.93
C ASP A 301 -18.39 -8.44 12.01
N LEU A 302 -17.79 -9.54 11.54
CA LEU A 302 -18.44 -10.54 10.70
C LEU A 302 -18.70 -11.81 11.50
N ALA A 303 -19.87 -12.42 11.29
CA ALA A 303 -20.16 -13.70 11.92
C ALA A 303 -19.17 -14.77 11.46
N ASP A 304 -18.66 -15.55 12.40
CA ASP A 304 -17.71 -16.62 12.16
C ASP A 304 -18.41 -17.85 11.54
N ASN A 305 -18.54 -17.85 10.23
CA ASN A 305 -19.04 -19.00 9.48
C ASN A 305 -18.00 -20.12 9.35
N ALA A 306 -16.73 -19.83 9.57
CA ALA A 306 -15.67 -20.83 9.57
C ALA A 306 -15.65 -21.65 10.86
N ALA A 307 -16.17 -21.15 11.97
CA ALA A 307 -16.21 -21.88 13.25
C ALA A 307 -16.95 -23.23 13.15
N ALA A 308 -17.92 -23.37 12.25
CA ALA A 308 -18.60 -24.62 11.99
C ALA A 308 -17.70 -25.68 11.30
N TYR A 309 -16.60 -25.23 10.66
CA TYR A 309 -15.64 -26.10 9.95
C TYR A 309 -14.45 -26.49 10.82
N THR A 310 -13.94 -25.57 11.64
CA THR A 310 -12.79 -25.84 12.53
C THR A 310 -13.08 -26.90 13.56
N ALA A 311 -14.35 -27.05 13.98
CA ALA A 311 -14.77 -28.11 14.89
C ALA A 311 -14.75 -29.51 14.26
N ASP A 312 -14.67 -29.64 12.93
CA ASP A 312 -14.69 -30.90 12.20
C ASP A 312 -13.64 -30.92 11.06
N SER A 313 -12.42 -30.52 11.40
CA SER A 313 -11.27 -30.41 10.48
C SER A 313 -10.91 -31.70 9.72
N THR A 314 -11.55 -32.82 10.09
CA THR A 314 -11.37 -34.11 9.40
C THR A 314 -12.23 -34.26 8.14
N LYS A 315 -13.18 -33.35 7.90
CA LYS A 315 -14.14 -33.45 6.78
C LYS A 315 -13.82 -32.53 5.59
N GLY A 316 -12.96 -31.56 5.75
CA GLY A 316 -12.59 -30.65 4.66
C GLY A 316 -11.38 -31.16 3.89
N GLN A 317 -11.54 -31.50 2.61
CA GLN A 317 -10.43 -31.56 1.68
C GLN A 317 -10.36 -30.23 0.95
N VAL A 318 -9.17 -29.63 0.88
CA VAL A 318 -8.93 -28.50 -0.02
C VAL A 318 -8.89 -29.06 -1.44
N LEU A 319 -9.85 -28.66 -2.27
CA LEU A 319 -9.91 -29.04 -3.67
C LEU A 319 -9.44 -27.85 -4.51
N GLU A 320 -8.53 -28.11 -5.44
CA GLU A 320 -8.06 -27.15 -6.42
C GLU A 320 -8.79 -27.40 -7.75
N GLU A 321 -9.66 -26.47 -8.15
CA GLU A 321 -10.24 -26.41 -9.49
C GLU A 321 -9.98 -25.00 -10.05
N GLU A 322 -9.31 -24.89 -11.18
CA GLU A 322 -9.08 -23.63 -11.90
C GLU A 322 -8.47 -22.51 -11.01
N ASP A 323 -7.46 -22.86 -10.20
CA ASP A 323 -6.79 -21.96 -9.24
C ASP A 323 -7.69 -21.45 -8.08
N ILE A 324 -8.84 -22.06 -7.85
CA ILE A 324 -9.74 -21.77 -6.74
C ILE A 324 -9.52 -22.81 -5.62
N ARG A 325 -9.22 -22.32 -4.42
CA ARG A 325 -9.18 -23.16 -3.21
C ARG A 325 -10.47 -23.06 -2.46
N TYR A 326 -10.96 -24.21 -1.99
CA TYR A 326 -12.14 -24.29 -1.13
C TYR A 326 -12.16 -25.59 -0.33
N TYR A 327 -12.95 -25.58 0.73
CA TYR A 327 -13.21 -26.77 1.54
C TYR A 327 -14.47 -27.49 1.01
N ASP A 328 -14.37 -28.82 0.82
CA ASP A 328 -15.53 -29.63 0.41
C ASP A 328 -16.43 -29.90 1.61
N THR A 329 -17.53 -29.15 1.69
CA THR A 329 -18.55 -29.35 2.71
C THR A 329 -19.93 -29.29 2.10
N GLN A 330 -20.83 -30.16 2.58
CA GLN A 330 -22.18 -30.29 2.01
C GLN A 330 -23.19 -29.28 2.59
N ASP A 331 -22.97 -28.76 3.79
CA ASP A 331 -23.92 -27.90 4.54
C ASP A 331 -23.27 -26.57 4.93
N ALA A 332 -22.85 -25.79 3.94
CA ALA A 332 -22.25 -24.49 4.19
C ALA A 332 -23.33 -23.41 4.47
N ASP A 333 -23.24 -22.75 5.61
CA ASP A 333 -24.03 -21.56 5.90
C ASP A 333 -23.53 -20.39 5.02
N THR A 334 -24.41 -19.89 4.15
CA THR A 334 -24.14 -18.73 3.27
C THR A 334 -24.62 -17.41 3.88
N SER A 335 -25.33 -17.45 5.01
CA SER A 335 -25.94 -16.27 5.65
C SER A 335 -24.96 -15.38 6.41
N GLY A 336 -23.72 -15.81 6.55
CA GLY A 336 -22.69 -15.10 7.29
C GLY A 336 -22.10 -13.90 6.56
N GLY A 337 -21.10 -13.29 7.18
CA GLY A 337 -20.36 -12.18 6.61
C GLY A 337 -19.27 -12.61 5.65
N TYR A 338 -18.93 -11.72 4.71
CA TYR A 338 -17.84 -11.91 3.75
C TYR A 338 -16.98 -10.65 3.70
N LEU A 339 -15.67 -10.83 3.63
CA LEU A 339 -14.70 -9.78 3.32
C LEU A 339 -13.98 -10.17 2.03
N ILE A 340 -14.00 -9.27 1.06
CA ILE A 340 -13.39 -9.48 -0.26
C ILE A 340 -12.52 -8.29 -0.63
N GLU A 341 -11.50 -8.55 -1.43
CA GLU A 341 -10.55 -7.54 -1.91
C GLU A 341 -10.39 -7.67 -3.43
N THR A 342 -10.33 -6.54 -4.13
CA THR A 342 -10.06 -6.55 -5.58
C THR A 342 -8.64 -7.04 -5.85
N GLN A 343 -8.51 -7.93 -6.83
CA GLN A 343 -7.24 -8.50 -7.30
C GLN A 343 -7.28 -8.65 -8.81
N ASN A 344 -7.27 -7.54 -9.53
CA ASN A 344 -7.32 -7.52 -10.99
C ASN A 344 -5.94 -7.86 -11.57
N VAL A 345 -5.53 -9.09 -11.35
CA VAL A 345 -4.26 -9.62 -11.86
C VAL A 345 -4.29 -9.65 -13.38
N LEU A 346 -3.45 -8.87 -14.01
CA LEU A 346 -3.39 -8.71 -15.46
C LEU A 346 -2.36 -9.64 -16.12
N VAL A 347 -1.43 -10.25 -15.37
CA VAL A 347 -0.35 -11.07 -15.93
C VAL A 347 -0.19 -12.42 -15.23
N PRO A 348 0.12 -13.50 -15.98
CA PRO A 348 0.31 -14.84 -15.41
C PRO A 348 1.40 -14.93 -14.33
N SER A 349 2.41 -14.06 -14.37
CA SER A 349 3.46 -13.98 -13.35
C SER A 349 2.92 -13.57 -11.98
N ASP A 350 1.81 -12.84 -11.94
CA ASP A 350 1.21 -12.40 -10.69
C ASP A 350 0.39 -13.53 -10.04
N LEU A 351 -0.15 -14.47 -10.84
CA LEU A 351 -0.78 -15.68 -10.33
C LEU A 351 0.19 -16.56 -9.53
N GLN A 352 1.47 -16.63 -9.92
CA GLN A 352 2.50 -17.38 -9.17
C GLN A 352 2.86 -16.74 -7.82
N ARG A 353 2.49 -15.48 -7.62
CA ARG A 353 2.77 -14.72 -6.40
C ARG A 353 1.61 -14.76 -5.41
N MET A 354 0.44 -15.25 -5.83
CA MET A 354 -0.70 -15.41 -4.96
C MET A 354 -0.42 -16.50 -3.94
N SER A 355 -0.83 -16.28 -2.69
CA SER A 355 -0.67 -17.29 -1.65
C SER A 355 -1.42 -18.55 -2.07
N GLU A 356 -0.78 -19.70 -1.86
CA GLU A 356 -1.41 -20.99 -2.06
C GLU A 356 -2.62 -21.24 -1.13
N GLU A 357 -2.87 -20.35 -0.18
CA GLU A 357 -3.94 -20.46 0.82
C GLU A 357 -5.16 -19.59 0.49
N ASP A 358 -5.13 -18.77 -0.57
CA ASP A 358 -6.16 -17.78 -0.86
C ASP A 358 -7.24 -18.31 -1.83
N SER A 359 -8.48 -17.94 -1.61
CA SER A 359 -9.63 -18.28 -2.45
C SER A 359 -10.10 -17.07 -3.23
N TYR A 360 -10.55 -17.28 -4.47
CA TYR A 360 -10.90 -16.23 -5.41
C TYR A 360 -12.20 -16.51 -6.13
N PHE A 361 -12.84 -15.47 -6.63
CA PHE A 361 -13.89 -15.58 -7.64
C PHE A 361 -13.78 -14.45 -8.65
N VAL A 362 -14.43 -14.59 -9.79
CA VAL A 362 -14.51 -13.58 -10.85
C VAL A 362 -15.94 -13.06 -10.98
N SER A 363 -16.10 -11.75 -11.06
CA SER A 363 -17.36 -11.07 -11.34
C SER A 363 -17.21 -10.17 -12.58
N TYR A 364 -18.22 -9.34 -12.91
CA TYR A 364 -18.16 -8.49 -14.11
C TYR A 364 -17.14 -7.37 -14.01
N SER A 365 -16.91 -6.81 -12.81
CA SER A 365 -15.93 -5.74 -12.56
C SER A 365 -14.50 -6.25 -12.35
N GLY A 366 -14.29 -7.57 -12.25
CA GLY A 366 -12.95 -8.12 -12.09
C GLY A 366 -12.88 -9.33 -11.17
N ARG A 367 -11.68 -9.55 -10.66
CA ARG A 367 -11.35 -10.65 -9.76
C ARG A 367 -11.33 -10.16 -8.31
N TYR A 368 -11.85 -11.00 -7.41
CA TYR A 368 -11.89 -10.73 -5.98
C TYR A 368 -11.23 -11.86 -5.21
N GLU A 369 -10.33 -11.51 -4.29
CA GLU A 369 -9.80 -12.42 -3.28
C GLU A 369 -10.74 -12.45 -2.07
N ILE A 370 -10.99 -13.62 -1.53
CA ILE A 370 -11.83 -13.81 -0.34
C ILE A 370 -10.95 -13.77 0.90
N ARG A 371 -11.06 -12.69 1.66
CA ARG A 371 -10.33 -12.48 2.92
C ARG A 371 -11.03 -13.11 4.12
N TRP A 372 -12.37 -13.26 4.01
CA TRP A 372 -13.20 -13.91 5.01
C TRP A 372 -14.46 -14.53 4.39
N PRO A 373 -14.89 -15.74 4.83
CA PRO A 373 -14.21 -16.64 5.75
C PRO A 373 -12.92 -17.23 5.12
N LYS A 374 -11.90 -17.50 5.94
CA LYS A 374 -10.63 -18.09 5.48
C LYS A 374 -10.83 -19.51 4.95
N GLU A 375 -11.60 -20.31 5.68
CA GLU A 375 -11.97 -21.65 5.29
C GLU A 375 -13.34 -21.61 4.59
N ILE A 376 -13.36 -21.35 3.30
CA ILE A 376 -14.58 -21.16 2.52
C ILE A 376 -14.94 -22.39 1.71
N SER A 377 -16.24 -22.72 1.66
CA SER A 377 -16.76 -23.81 0.84
C SER A 377 -17.08 -23.35 -0.60
N LYS A 378 -17.16 -24.30 -1.53
CA LYS A 378 -17.60 -24.04 -2.92
C LYS A 378 -18.98 -23.37 -2.96
N THR A 379 -19.91 -23.78 -2.08
CA THR A 379 -21.25 -23.18 -1.97
C THR A 379 -21.17 -21.70 -1.57
N GLN A 380 -20.32 -21.37 -0.60
CA GLN A 380 -20.12 -19.97 -0.16
C GLN A 380 -19.43 -19.13 -1.23
N ILE A 381 -18.43 -19.67 -1.95
CA ILE A 381 -17.79 -18.99 -3.09
C ILE A 381 -18.84 -18.68 -4.17
N SER A 382 -19.65 -19.66 -4.55
CA SER A 382 -20.71 -19.47 -5.54
C SER A 382 -21.73 -18.42 -5.08
N TYR A 383 -22.11 -18.46 -3.80
CA TYR A 383 -23.02 -17.47 -3.21
C TYR A 383 -22.49 -16.04 -3.31
N ILE A 384 -21.26 -15.78 -2.83
CA ILE A 384 -20.70 -14.42 -2.85
C ILE A 384 -20.42 -13.96 -4.29
N GLN A 385 -20.02 -14.84 -5.19
CA GLN A 385 -19.86 -14.54 -6.61
C GLN A 385 -21.19 -14.11 -7.25
N ASP A 386 -22.27 -14.87 -7.05
CA ASP A 386 -23.60 -14.54 -7.59
C ASP A 386 -24.16 -13.28 -6.96
N TYR A 387 -23.93 -13.06 -5.66
CA TYR A 387 -24.29 -11.85 -4.95
C TYR A 387 -23.58 -10.62 -5.56
N MET A 388 -22.28 -10.67 -5.78
CA MET A 388 -21.52 -9.59 -6.40
C MET A 388 -21.98 -9.32 -7.83
N LYS A 389 -22.21 -10.34 -8.66
CA LYS A 389 -22.76 -10.18 -10.02
C LYS A 389 -24.14 -9.49 -10.00
N GLN A 390 -24.97 -9.83 -9.01
CA GLN A 390 -26.29 -9.19 -8.85
C GLN A 390 -26.11 -7.71 -8.46
N VAL A 391 -25.25 -7.39 -7.50
CA VAL A 391 -24.94 -6.01 -7.10
C VAL A 391 -24.42 -5.19 -8.28
N GLU A 392 -23.45 -5.69 -9.02
CA GLU A 392 -22.88 -5.03 -10.20
C GLU A 392 -23.94 -4.78 -11.29
N THR A 393 -24.82 -5.76 -11.52
CA THR A 393 -25.94 -5.62 -12.47
C THR A 393 -26.91 -4.54 -12.02
N GLN A 394 -27.24 -4.48 -10.73
CA GLN A 394 -28.12 -3.45 -10.17
C GLN A 394 -27.47 -2.07 -10.22
N ILE A 395 -26.17 -1.96 -9.92
CA ILE A 395 -25.41 -0.71 -10.06
C ILE A 395 -25.42 -0.21 -11.49
N ALA A 396 -25.14 -1.08 -12.46
CA ALA A 396 -25.17 -0.72 -13.88
C ALA A 396 -26.55 -0.28 -14.37
N GLY A 397 -27.62 -0.84 -13.81
CA GLY A 397 -29.00 -0.49 -14.11
C GLY A 397 -29.59 0.64 -13.25
N CYS A 398 -28.86 1.17 -12.28
CA CYS A 398 -29.35 2.15 -11.31
C CYS A 398 -29.46 3.55 -11.94
N VAL A 399 -30.63 3.88 -12.50
CA VAL A 399 -30.89 5.14 -13.21
C VAL A 399 -31.97 6.01 -12.54
N THR A 400 -33.02 5.37 -12.01
CA THR A 400 -34.18 6.04 -11.41
C THR A 400 -34.06 6.13 -9.88
N GLU A 401 -34.97 6.88 -9.25
CA GLU A 401 -35.07 6.92 -7.78
C GLU A 401 -35.48 5.58 -7.19
N GLU A 402 -36.34 4.84 -7.91
CA GLU A 402 -36.78 3.52 -7.47
C GLU A 402 -35.63 2.52 -7.51
N ASP A 403 -34.81 2.51 -8.58
CA ASP A 403 -33.58 1.68 -8.65
C ASP A 403 -32.63 2.00 -7.50
N TYR A 404 -32.45 3.30 -7.20
CA TYR A 404 -31.62 3.76 -6.10
C TYR A 404 -32.12 3.22 -4.74
N ARG A 405 -33.45 3.29 -4.49
CA ARG A 405 -34.02 2.74 -3.24
C ARG A 405 -33.89 1.24 -3.14
N GLN A 406 -34.12 0.52 -4.25
CA GLN A 406 -33.97 -0.94 -4.27
C GLN A 406 -32.51 -1.36 -4.03
N LEU A 407 -31.57 -0.67 -4.66
CA LEU A 407 -30.14 -0.93 -4.45
C LEU A 407 -29.70 -0.59 -3.01
N ALA A 408 -30.28 0.43 -2.38
CA ALA A 408 -30.00 0.80 -0.99
C ALA A 408 -30.45 -0.26 0.04
N GLU A 409 -31.29 -1.22 -0.34
CA GLU A 409 -31.59 -2.38 0.52
C GLU A 409 -30.47 -3.45 0.47
N VAL A 410 -29.61 -3.39 -0.57
CA VAL A 410 -28.56 -4.39 -0.83
C VAL A 410 -27.18 -3.85 -0.48
N ILE A 411 -26.90 -2.59 -0.75
CA ILE A 411 -25.62 -1.96 -0.42
C ILE A 411 -25.78 -0.80 0.56
N ASP A 412 -24.72 -0.45 1.27
CA ASP A 412 -24.67 0.75 2.10
C ASP A 412 -24.24 1.95 1.24
N MET A 413 -25.18 2.77 0.83
CA MET A 413 -24.94 3.89 -0.08
C MET A 413 -23.95 4.92 0.47
N ASP A 414 -23.89 5.09 1.79
CA ASP A 414 -22.98 6.03 2.44
C ASP A 414 -21.53 5.57 2.29
N SER A 415 -21.23 4.29 2.52
CA SER A 415 -19.89 3.76 2.37
C SER A 415 -19.36 3.86 0.93
N PHE A 416 -20.21 3.61 -0.07
CA PHE A 416 -19.86 3.80 -1.48
C PHE A 416 -19.66 5.28 -1.82
N ALA A 417 -20.46 6.19 -1.27
CA ALA A 417 -20.30 7.62 -1.48
C ALA A 417 -19.03 8.17 -0.81
N VAL A 418 -18.68 7.68 0.38
CA VAL A 418 -17.42 8.00 1.07
C VAL A 418 -16.23 7.50 0.27
N MET A 419 -16.27 6.25 -0.22
CA MET A 419 -15.21 5.70 -1.07
C MET A 419 -15.04 6.55 -2.34
N TYR A 420 -16.13 6.93 -3.02
CA TYR A 420 -16.07 7.80 -4.19
C TYR A 420 -15.36 9.13 -3.88
N LEU A 421 -15.68 9.77 -2.73
CA LEU A 421 -15.04 11.02 -2.32
C LEU A 421 -13.53 10.86 -2.08
N ILE A 422 -13.15 9.79 -1.44
CA ILE A 422 -11.73 9.51 -1.18
C ILE A 422 -10.98 9.27 -2.48
N ASP A 423 -11.49 8.42 -3.35
CA ASP A 423 -10.90 8.14 -4.66
C ASP A 423 -10.78 9.40 -5.51
N LEU A 424 -11.81 10.26 -5.49
CA LEU A 424 -11.80 11.53 -6.23
C LEU A 424 -10.68 12.46 -5.76
N ILE A 425 -10.40 12.51 -4.46
CA ILE A 425 -9.41 13.41 -3.86
C ILE A 425 -8.02 12.77 -3.87
N ALA A 426 -7.90 11.53 -3.42
CA ALA A 426 -6.63 10.81 -3.39
C ALA A 426 -6.09 10.53 -4.78
N ASN A 427 -6.97 10.22 -5.73
CA ASN A 427 -6.62 9.92 -7.11
C ASN A 427 -5.52 8.83 -7.20
N ASP A 428 -5.73 7.74 -6.46
CA ASP A 428 -4.79 6.63 -6.40
C ASP A 428 -4.84 5.78 -7.67
N VAL A 429 -3.68 5.41 -8.22
CA VAL A 429 -3.59 4.65 -9.47
C VAL A 429 -3.98 3.18 -9.31
N ASP A 430 -3.89 2.65 -8.10
CA ASP A 430 -4.27 1.28 -7.78
C ASP A 430 -5.73 1.14 -7.34
N ALA A 431 -6.43 2.25 -7.09
CA ALA A 431 -7.83 2.24 -6.69
C ALA A 431 -8.69 1.44 -7.68
N ASN A 432 -9.57 0.57 -7.14
CA ASN A 432 -10.42 -0.36 -7.86
C ASN A 432 -9.71 -1.51 -8.61
N ALA A 433 -8.38 -1.48 -8.72
CA ALA A 433 -7.59 -2.58 -9.31
C ALA A 433 -7.08 -3.54 -8.25
N TYR A 434 -6.51 -2.97 -7.18
CA TYR A 434 -5.90 -3.70 -6.07
C TYR A 434 -6.30 -3.05 -4.76
N SER A 435 -6.15 -3.76 -3.66
CA SER A 435 -6.26 -3.22 -2.30
C SER A 435 -7.59 -2.49 -1.99
N THR A 436 -8.63 -2.69 -2.83
CA THR A 436 -9.97 -2.15 -2.60
C THR A 436 -10.83 -3.21 -1.94
N PHE A 437 -11.27 -2.93 -0.73
CA PHE A 437 -12.03 -3.86 0.08
C PHE A 437 -13.53 -3.60 -0.01
N TYR A 438 -14.29 -4.71 0.05
CA TYR A 438 -15.73 -4.70 0.28
C TYR A 438 -16.05 -5.74 1.34
N TYR A 439 -17.04 -5.47 2.20
CA TYR A 439 -17.53 -6.47 3.13
C TYR A 439 -19.04 -6.54 3.15
N LYS A 440 -19.56 -7.76 3.11
CA LYS A 440 -20.99 -8.04 3.25
C LYS A 440 -21.26 -8.43 4.69
N LEU A 441 -22.15 -7.72 5.35
CA LEU A 441 -22.60 -8.09 6.68
C LEU A 441 -23.40 -9.40 6.67
N PRO A 442 -23.41 -10.15 7.79
CA PRO A 442 -24.30 -11.27 7.97
C PRO A 442 -25.77 -10.88 7.79
N GLU A 443 -26.62 -11.83 7.34
CA GLU A 443 -28.05 -11.57 7.11
C GLU A 443 -28.76 -11.04 8.38
N HIS A 444 -28.42 -11.54 9.57
CA HIS A 444 -28.99 -11.07 10.82
C HIS A 444 -28.57 -9.64 11.21
N GLN A 445 -27.54 -9.09 10.56
CA GLN A 445 -27.10 -7.70 10.68
C GLN A 445 -27.54 -6.84 9.47
N GLY A 446 -28.46 -7.35 8.64
CA GLY A 446 -29.03 -6.65 7.50
C GLY A 446 -28.45 -7.04 6.15
N GLY A 447 -27.39 -7.84 6.07
CA GLY A 447 -26.89 -8.46 4.83
C GLY A 447 -26.34 -7.53 3.76
N LYS A 448 -26.16 -6.22 4.05
CA LYS A 448 -25.72 -5.23 3.07
C LYS A 448 -24.22 -5.33 2.78
N LEU A 449 -23.86 -4.95 1.55
CA LEU A 449 -22.48 -4.76 1.13
C LEU A 449 -22.02 -3.33 1.45
N TYR A 450 -20.85 -3.22 2.05
CA TYR A 450 -20.14 -1.97 2.35
C TYR A 450 -18.90 -1.83 1.47
N ALA A 451 -18.60 -0.63 1.01
CA ALA A 451 -17.32 -0.29 0.40
C ALA A 451 -16.33 0.16 1.49
N GLY A 452 -15.10 -0.34 1.42
CA GLY A 452 -14.06 -0.08 2.41
C GLY A 452 -13.74 -1.30 3.31
N PRO A 453 -12.84 -1.10 4.30
CA PRO A 453 -12.10 0.12 4.57
C PRO A 453 -11.07 0.46 3.47
N VAL A 454 -10.58 1.69 3.45
CA VAL A 454 -9.49 2.08 2.56
C VAL A 454 -8.18 1.47 3.03
N TRP A 455 -7.31 1.11 2.06
CA TRP A 455 -6.02 0.47 2.29
C TRP A 455 -5.06 0.75 1.14
N ASP A 456 -3.77 0.99 1.45
CA ASP A 456 -2.67 1.06 0.49
C ASP A 456 -2.75 2.22 -0.50
N TYR A 457 -2.89 3.45 0.02
CA TYR A 457 -2.99 4.70 -0.74
C TYR A 457 -1.64 5.41 -0.91
N ASP A 458 -0.53 4.69 -0.80
CA ASP A 458 0.81 5.27 -0.92
C ASP A 458 1.13 5.76 -2.34
N ARG A 459 0.42 5.30 -3.37
CA ARG A 459 0.52 5.76 -4.76
C ARG A 459 -0.45 6.89 -5.11
N GLY A 460 -1.34 7.25 -4.19
CA GLY A 460 -2.29 8.36 -4.30
C GLY A 460 -1.71 9.72 -3.95
N PHE A 461 -2.58 10.73 -3.83
CA PHE A 461 -2.26 12.10 -3.45
C PHE A 461 -1.05 12.68 -4.17
N GLY A 462 -0.97 12.45 -5.48
CA GLY A 462 0.09 12.96 -6.32
C GLY A 462 1.41 12.21 -6.21
N ASN A 463 1.50 11.08 -5.53
CA ASN A 463 2.75 10.33 -5.46
C ASN A 463 3.16 9.79 -6.83
N GLU A 464 2.26 9.18 -7.56
CA GLU A 464 2.52 8.67 -8.91
C GLU A 464 2.00 9.61 -9.99
N GLU A 465 0.73 10.03 -9.95
CA GLU A 465 0.18 11.01 -10.88
C GLU A 465 0.30 12.42 -10.30
N ARG A 466 1.34 13.14 -10.71
CA ARG A 466 1.66 14.50 -10.24
C ARG A 466 0.72 15.59 -10.75
N ASN A 467 0.03 15.35 -11.85
CA ASN A 467 -0.86 16.34 -12.44
C ASN A 467 -2.23 16.31 -11.74
N VAL A 468 -2.54 17.31 -10.94
CA VAL A 468 -3.80 17.41 -10.19
C VAL A 468 -5.05 17.39 -11.07
N MET A 469 -4.93 17.73 -12.36
CA MET A 469 -6.05 17.76 -13.31
C MET A 469 -6.36 16.38 -13.91
N VAL A 470 -5.41 15.44 -13.88
CA VAL A 470 -5.61 14.07 -14.36
C VAL A 470 -6.39 13.28 -13.33
N ASN A 471 -7.40 12.54 -13.75
CA ASN A 471 -8.16 11.63 -12.91
C ASN A 471 -7.91 10.19 -13.38
N VAL A 472 -7.17 9.43 -12.57
CA VAL A 472 -6.79 8.04 -12.88
C VAL A 472 -7.82 7.03 -12.38
N ASN A 473 -8.71 7.42 -11.45
CA ASN A 473 -9.68 6.52 -10.82
C ASN A 473 -10.70 5.91 -11.80
N GLY A 474 -11.02 6.58 -12.89
CA GLY A 474 -11.90 6.05 -13.94
C GLY A 474 -11.30 4.91 -14.77
N TYR A 475 -10.01 4.60 -14.58
CA TYR A 475 -9.29 3.59 -15.36
C TYR A 475 -9.84 2.16 -15.14
N TRP A 476 -10.28 1.84 -13.94
CA TRP A 476 -10.68 0.50 -13.54
C TRP A 476 -12.19 0.27 -13.41
N ASN A 477 -13.02 1.15 -13.96
CA ASN A 477 -14.48 1.03 -13.92
C ASN A 477 -15.06 0.71 -12.52
N GLY A 478 -14.62 1.46 -11.51
CA GLY A 478 -15.03 1.25 -10.13
C GLY A 478 -16.55 1.31 -9.93
N LEU A 479 -17.05 0.53 -8.98
CA LEU A 479 -18.49 0.48 -8.68
C LEU A 479 -19.03 1.83 -8.22
N CYS A 480 -18.22 2.59 -7.46
CA CYS A 480 -18.58 3.92 -6.97
C CYS A 480 -18.76 4.92 -8.12
N GLU A 481 -17.89 4.88 -9.13
CA GLU A 481 -17.99 5.75 -10.30
C GLU A 481 -19.20 5.40 -11.18
N ALA A 482 -19.51 4.11 -11.33
CA ALA A 482 -20.72 3.69 -12.02
C ALA A 482 -21.98 4.20 -11.32
N LEU A 483 -22.01 4.18 -9.99
CA LEU A 483 -23.09 4.76 -9.18
C LEU A 483 -23.22 6.28 -9.32
N TYR A 484 -22.12 7.00 -9.50
CA TYR A 484 -22.12 8.45 -9.64
C TYR A 484 -22.92 8.94 -10.86
N ARG A 485 -23.23 8.07 -11.82
CA ARG A 485 -24.17 8.37 -12.93
C ARG A 485 -25.61 8.61 -12.45
N ASN A 486 -25.99 8.02 -11.31
CA ASN A 486 -27.31 8.19 -10.72
C ASN A 486 -27.41 9.55 -9.98
N PRO A 487 -28.42 10.41 -10.29
CA PRO A 487 -28.53 11.72 -9.66
C PRO A 487 -28.83 11.67 -8.16
N PHE A 488 -29.50 10.64 -7.67
CA PHE A 488 -29.76 10.48 -6.22
C PHE A 488 -28.48 10.09 -5.47
N PHE A 489 -27.63 9.27 -6.07
CA PHE A 489 -26.30 8.97 -5.52
C PHE A 489 -25.41 10.21 -5.53
N ARG A 490 -25.39 11.00 -6.62
CA ARG A 490 -24.66 12.28 -6.65
C ARG A 490 -25.11 13.23 -5.55
N ASN A 491 -26.42 13.33 -5.30
CA ASN A 491 -26.93 14.13 -4.20
C ASN A 491 -26.40 13.62 -2.84
N ARG A 492 -26.38 12.29 -2.63
CA ARG A 492 -25.84 11.73 -1.38
C ARG A 492 -24.34 11.99 -1.23
N VAL A 493 -23.56 11.87 -2.29
CA VAL A 493 -22.14 12.26 -2.31
C VAL A 493 -21.97 13.73 -1.91
N ARG A 494 -22.78 14.63 -2.50
CA ARG A 494 -22.74 16.06 -2.18
C ARG A 494 -23.12 16.34 -0.72
N ASP A 495 -24.15 15.67 -0.21
CA ASP A 495 -24.56 15.82 1.18
C ASP A 495 -23.42 15.41 2.13
N LEU A 496 -22.81 14.23 1.91
CA LEU A 496 -21.67 13.76 2.71
C LEU A 496 -20.43 14.65 2.57
N TYR A 497 -20.19 15.20 1.38
CA TYR A 497 -19.12 16.19 1.18
C TYR A 497 -19.30 17.38 2.12
N HIS A 498 -20.49 17.97 2.19
CA HIS A 498 -20.76 19.13 3.05
C HIS A 498 -20.91 18.75 4.54
N GLU A 499 -21.53 17.62 4.84
CA GLU A 499 -21.82 17.21 6.22
C GLU A 499 -20.59 16.67 6.94
N ARG A 500 -19.67 15.99 6.20
CA ARG A 500 -18.54 15.26 6.82
C ARG A 500 -17.18 15.71 6.30
N PHE A 501 -16.95 15.74 4.97
CA PHE A 501 -15.63 16.02 4.42
C PHE A 501 -15.16 17.47 4.70
N VAL A 502 -16.01 18.48 4.43
CA VAL A 502 -15.63 19.87 4.66
C VAL A 502 -15.26 20.13 6.13
N PRO A 503 -16.12 19.79 7.12
CA PRO A 503 -15.75 19.95 8.53
C PRO A 503 -14.50 19.16 8.95
N LEU A 504 -14.35 17.94 8.44
CA LEU A 504 -13.18 17.10 8.70
C LEU A 504 -11.89 17.75 8.18
N THR A 505 -11.93 18.31 6.96
CA THR A 505 -10.79 19.01 6.36
C THR A 505 -10.40 20.23 7.19
N GLU A 506 -11.37 21.04 7.62
CA GLU A 506 -11.11 22.26 8.39
C GLU A 506 -10.57 22.00 9.80
N THR A 507 -10.82 20.84 10.37
CA THR A 507 -10.47 20.55 11.77
C THR A 507 -9.34 19.53 11.92
N ILE A 508 -9.40 18.41 11.21
CA ILE A 508 -8.50 17.27 11.43
C ILE A 508 -7.45 17.16 10.32
N LEU A 509 -7.86 17.19 9.03
CA LEU A 509 -6.92 16.89 7.95
C LEU A 509 -5.90 18.02 7.75
N ARG A 510 -6.28 19.29 7.94
CA ARG A 510 -5.32 20.39 7.89
C ARG A 510 -4.35 20.33 9.06
N ALA A 511 -4.85 20.11 10.27
CA ALA A 511 -3.96 19.92 11.43
C ALA A 511 -3.01 18.73 11.22
N PHE A 512 -3.50 17.62 10.65
CA PHE A 512 -2.65 16.48 10.31
C PHE A 512 -1.54 16.86 9.32
N LEU A 513 -1.86 17.58 8.24
CA LEU A 513 -0.90 17.99 7.22
C LEU A 513 0.10 19.04 7.75
N GLU A 514 -0.29 19.87 8.72
CA GLU A 514 0.55 20.92 9.30
C GLU A 514 1.43 20.40 10.45
N GLU A 515 0.93 19.54 11.34
CA GLU A 515 1.60 19.15 12.58
C GLU A 515 2.41 17.83 12.44
N THR A 516 1.94 16.90 11.60
CA THR A 516 2.60 15.60 11.46
C THR A 516 4.02 15.68 10.90
N PRO A 517 4.35 16.58 9.93
CA PRO A 517 5.72 16.71 9.43
C PRO A 517 6.74 17.03 10.51
N ASP A 518 6.43 17.97 11.39
CA ASP A 518 7.32 18.34 12.50
C ASP A 518 7.55 17.15 13.44
N ARG A 519 6.48 16.40 13.73
CA ARG A 519 6.55 15.20 14.57
C ARG A 519 7.40 14.09 13.94
N LEU A 520 7.40 13.95 12.63
CA LEU A 520 8.13 12.90 11.90
C LEU A 520 9.57 13.29 11.54
N SER A 521 9.91 14.56 11.48
CA SER A 521 11.11 15.08 10.84
C SER A 521 12.41 14.40 11.27
N LEU A 522 12.62 14.20 12.58
CA LEU A 522 13.83 13.56 13.09
C LEU A 522 13.84 12.05 12.82
N SER A 523 12.72 11.36 12.97
CA SER A 523 12.57 9.94 12.65
C SER A 523 12.80 9.69 11.16
N VAL A 524 12.23 10.50 10.27
CA VAL A 524 12.44 10.42 8.82
C VAL A 524 13.91 10.70 8.47
N ARG A 525 14.57 11.62 9.15
CA ARG A 525 16.00 11.86 8.97
C ARG A 525 16.83 10.61 9.34
N MET A 526 16.50 9.94 10.44
CA MET A 526 17.13 8.67 10.84
C MET A 526 16.88 7.59 9.79
N ASP A 527 15.64 7.47 9.33
CA ASP A 527 15.22 6.53 8.29
C ASP A 527 15.97 6.76 6.97
N SER A 528 16.12 8.02 6.56
CA SER A 528 16.87 8.40 5.35
C SER A 528 18.34 8.03 5.43
N VAL A 529 18.98 8.19 6.60
CA VAL A 529 20.37 7.76 6.83
C VAL A 529 20.47 6.23 6.78
N ARG A 530 19.49 5.52 7.37
CA ARG A 530 19.48 4.05 7.42
C ARG A 530 19.30 3.41 6.04
N TRP A 531 18.43 3.98 5.21
CA TRP A 531 18.05 3.40 3.92
C TRP A 531 18.62 4.13 2.71
N GLN A 532 19.35 5.24 2.91
CA GLN A 532 20.06 6.03 1.90
C GLN A 532 19.21 6.43 0.69
N ASN A 533 17.90 6.61 0.91
CA ASN A 533 16.92 7.01 -0.12
C ASN A 533 17.04 6.24 -1.46
N ASN A 534 17.38 4.95 -1.43
CA ASN A 534 17.58 4.09 -2.61
C ASN A 534 16.28 3.81 -3.38
N LEU A 535 15.37 4.77 -3.45
CA LEU A 535 14.07 4.63 -4.10
C LEU A 535 13.99 5.38 -5.44
N ASP A 536 15.06 5.32 -6.23
CA ASP A 536 15.14 5.94 -7.56
C ASP A 536 14.16 5.37 -8.61
N ARG A 537 13.26 4.46 -8.22
CA ARG A 537 12.34 3.81 -9.17
C ARG A 537 11.13 4.65 -9.56
N LEU A 538 10.76 5.65 -8.77
CA LEU A 538 9.69 6.58 -9.11
C LEU A 538 10.34 7.91 -9.50
N ASN A 539 9.92 8.51 -10.60
CA ASN A 539 10.42 9.78 -11.13
C ASN A 539 10.04 10.95 -10.21
N TYR A 540 10.54 10.94 -8.97
CA TYR A 540 10.29 12.05 -8.05
C TYR A 540 11.07 13.29 -8.50
N SER A 541 10.37 14.39 -8.63
CA SER A 541 10.96 15.71 -8.85
C SER A 541 11.50 16.34 -7.57
N TYR A 542 11.25 15.75 -6.40
CA TYR A 542 11.64 16.25 -5.09
C TYR A 542 12.50 15.22 -4.35
N ASP A 543 13.67 15.67 -3.89
CA ASP A 543 14.67 14.78 -3.28
C ASP A 543 14.58 14.73 -1.75
N CYS A 544 13.76 15.59 -1.12
CA CYS A 544 13.67 15.66 0.33
C CYS A 544 12.23 15.53 0.86
N PHE A 545 12.15 15.19 2.14
CA PHE A 545 10.90 15.07 2.88
C PHE A 545 10.05 16.35 2.87
N ASP A 546 10.69 17.50 3.16
CA ASP A 546 9.98 18.79 3.28
C ASP A 546 9.33 19.21 1.96
N ASP A 547 10.02 19.03 0.83
CA ASP A 547 9.47 19.32 -0.50
C ASP A 547 8.30 18.40 -0.83
N GLU A 548 8.39 17.11 -0.47
CA GLU A 548 7.32 16.16 -0.72
C GLU A 548 6.10 16.39 0.17
N VAL A 549 6.29 16.82 1.42
CA VAL A 549 5.22 17.24 2.31
C VAL A 549 4.52 18.50 1.78
N ALA A 550 5.30 19.49 1.34
CA ALA A 550 4.75 20.70 0.73
C ALA A 550 3.93 20.37 -0.54
N PHE A 551 4.45 19.44 -1.36
CA PHE A 551 3.72 18.98 -2.54
C PHE A 551 2.45 18.20 -2.17
N LEU A 552 2.47 17.32 -1.18
CA LEU A 552 1.29 16.60 -0.70
C LEU A 552 0.19 17.57 -0.27
N SER A 553 0.55 18.60 0.52
CA SER A 553 -0.40 19.62 0.97
C SER A 553 -0.99 20.41 -0.21
N TYR A 554 -0.14 20.83 -1.15
CA TYR A 554 -0.59 21.48 -2.39
C TYR A 554 -1.54 20.59 -3.20
N TYR A 555 -1.16 19.32 -3.41
CA TYR A 555 -1.96 18.38 -4.19
C TYR A 555 -3.33 18.14 -3.53
N PHE A 556 -3.35 17.94 -2.22
CA PHE A 556 -4.58 17.76 -1.45
C PHE A 556 -5.52 18.98 -1.61
N ASP A 557 -4.99 20.20 -1.45
CA ASP A 557 -5.79 21.43 -1.57
C ASP A 557 -6.36 21.61 -2.98
N GLU A 558 -5.56 21.40 -4.01
CA GLU A 558 -6.02 21.50 -5.41
C GLU A 558 -7.07 20.43 -5.74
N ARG A 559 -6.87 19.17 -5.31
CA ARG A 559 -7.86 18.10 -5.54
C ARG A 559 -9.13 18.33 -4.75
N ALA A 560 -9.05 18.83 -3.53
CA ALA A 560 -10.23 19.21 -2.74
C ALA A 560 -11.01 20.36 -3.41
N ALA A 561 -10.33 21.34 -3.99
CA ALA A 561 -10.97 22.41 -4.75
C ALA A 561 -11.66 21.89 -6.02
N ILE A 562 -10.98 21.03 -6.80
CA ILE A 562 -11.56 20.37 -7.98
C ILE A 562 -12.79 19.53 -7.57
N ALA A 563 -12.69 18.75 -6.50
CA ALA A 563 -13.78 17.94 -5.99
C ALA A 563 -14.99 18.82 -5.58
N SER A 564 -14.73 19.95 -4.90
CA SER A 564 -15.77 20.91 -4.51
C SER A 564 -16.56 21.40 -5.72
N GLU A 565 -15.85 21.88 -6.75
CA GLU A 565 -16.47 22.41 -7.96
C GLU A 565 -17.21 21.31 -8.76
N TRP A 566 -16.62 20.12 -8.86
CA TRP A 566 -17.21 18.97 -9.53
C TRP A 566 -18.51 18.51 -8.85
N ILE A 567 -18.50 18.36 -7.52
CA ILE A 567 -19.63 17.87 -6.73
C ILE A 567 -20.77 18.91 -6.71
N ASN A 568 -20.44 20.19 -6.64
CA ASN A 568 -21.42 21.27 -6.63
C ASN A 568 -21.93 21.66 -8.02
N GLU A 569 -21.41 21.06 -9.08
CA GLU A 569 -21.82 21.31 -10.47
C GLU A 569 -21.75 22.80 -10.83
N THR A 570 -20.74 23.52 -10.37
CA THR A 570 -20.58 24.96 -10.61
C THR A 570 -20.20 25.27 -12.06
N GLY A 571 -19.76 24.25 -12.81
CA GLY A 571 -19.34 24.39 -14.22
C GLY A 571 -17.95 25.01 -14.37
N VAL A 572 -17.17 25.16 -13.28
CA VAL A 572 -15.79 25.65 -13.36
C VAL A 572 -14.85 24.59 -13.92
N TYR A 573 -15.11 23.31 -13.60
CA TYR A 573 -14.39 22.18 -14.17
C TYR A 573 -15.31 21.28 -14.98
N HIS A 574 -14.76 20.73 -16.06
CA HIS A 574 -15.41 19.73 -16.91
C HIS A 574 -14.55 18.49 -16.95
N MET A 575 -15.20 17.33 -16.90
CA MET A 575 -14.51 16.06 -17.06
C MET A 575 -14.41 15.68 -18.53
N VAL A 576 -13.20 15.43 -19.01
CA VAL A 576 -12.93 14.88 -20.33
C VAL A 576 -12.52 13.44 -20.16
N THR A 577 -13.33 12.52 -20.65
CA THR A 577 -13.09 11.08 -20.60
C THR A 577 -12.48 10.62 -21.92
N PHE A 578 -11.39 9.89 -21.84
CA PHE A 578 -10.72 9.23 -22.97
C PHE A 578 -11.03 7.74 -22.89
N THR A 579 -11.54 7.16 -23.94
CA THR A 579 -11.91 5.73 -23.97
C THR A 579 -11.41 5.06 -25.24
N VAL A 580 -11.05 3.81 -25.18
CA VAL A 580 -10.63 2.98 -26.31
C VAL A 580 -11.61 1.83 -26.53
N PRO A 581 -11.62 1.19 -27.73
CA PRO A 581 -12.61 0.16 -28.08
C PRO A 581 -12.65 -1.03 -27.12
N GLU A 582 -11.56 -1.33 -26.44
CA GLU A 582 -11.43 -2.39 -25.43
C GLU A 582 -12.19 -2.09 -24.14
N GLY A 583 -12.74 -0.88 -24.00
CA GLY A 583 -13.52 -0.43 -22.85
C GLY A 583 -12.73 0.25 -21.75
N THR A 584 -11.40 0.31 -21.88
CA THR A 584 -10.55 1.05 -20.95
C THR A 584 -10.77 2.55 -21.11
N SER A 585 -10.83 3.28 -20.00
CA SER A 585 -10.99 4.73 -20.02
C SER A 585 -10.21 5.40 -18.90
N LYS A 586 -9.74 6.62 -19.20
CA LYS A 586 -9.15 7.57 -18.24
C LYS A 586 -9.83 8.91 -18.40
N SER A 587 -9.76 9.75 -17.37
CA SER A 587 -10.33 11.09 -17.47
C SER A 587 -9.38 12.15 -16.91
N CYS A 588 -9.66 13.42 -17.26
CA CYS A 588 -9.03 14.57 -16.64
C CYS A 588 -10.05 15.69 -16.43
N PHE A 589 -9.78 16.54 -15.44
CA PHE A 589 -10.50 17.79 -15.26
C PHE A 589 -9.88 18.91 -16.09
N VAL A 590 -10.71 19.70 -16.73
CA VAL A 590 -10.31 20.88 -17.51
C VAL A 590 -11.16 22.05 -17.05
N ARG A 591 -10.57 23.20 -16.75
CA ARG A 591 -11.33 24.40 -16.39
C ARG A 591 -12.16 24.90 -17.55
N ASP A 592 -13.32 25.46 -17.24
CA ASP A 592 -14.23 26.04 -18.25
C ASP A 592 -13.47 27.03 -19.13
N GLY A 593 -13.56 26.82 -20.44
CA GLY A 593 -12.88 27.64 -21.43
C GLY A 593 -11.39 27.38 -21.61
N GLU A 594 -10.78 26.52 -20.85
CA GLU A 594 -9.38 26.12 -21.05
C GLU A 594 -9.21 25.02 -22.11
N LEU A 595 -7.98 24.83 -22.56
CA LEU A 595 -7.63 23.85 -23.58
C LEU A 595 -7.10 22.57 -22.92
N LEU A 596 -7.40 21.43 -23.50
CA LEU A 596 -6.63 20.22 -23.23
C LEU A 596 -5.18 20.46 -23.62
N THR A 597 -4.27 20.32 -22.67
CA THR A 597 -2.84 20.56 -22.91
C THR A 597 -2.25 19.45 -23.77
N ALA A 598 -1.16 19.77 -24.48
CA ALA A 598 -0.43 18.78 -25.27
C ALA A 598 0.12 17.64 -24.40
N SER A 599 0.51 17.94 -23.16
CA SER A 599 1.01 16.96 -22.19
C SER A 599 -0.09 15.97 -21.79
N VAL A 600 -1.29 16.43 -21.46
CA VAL A 600 -2.45 15.56 -21.15
C VAL A 600 -2.80 14.68 -22.36
N LEU A 601 -2.85 15.23 -23.56
CA LEU A 601 -3.17 14.47 -24.77
C LEU A 601 -2.11 13.42 -25.08
N SER A 602 -0.82 13.73 -24.86
CA SER A 602 0.28 12.79 -25.07
C SER A 602 0.25 11.69 -24.01
N PHE A 603 0.09 12.05 -22.74
CA PHE A 603 -0.08 11.11 -21.64
C PHE A 603 -1.21 10.13 -21.92
N MET A 604 -2.43 10.63 -22.28
CA MET A 604 -3.57 9.77 -22.55
C MET A 604 -3.36 8.87 -23.78
N LYS A 605 -2.57 9.29 -24.77
CA LYS A 605 -2.22 8.46 -25.94
C LYS A 605 -1.28 7.33 -25.56
N GLU A 606 -0.27 7.62 -24.75
CA GLU A 606 0.70 6.66 -24.27
C GLU A 606 0.03 5.61 -23.36
N GLU A 607 -0.74 6.08 -22.38
CA GLU A 607 -1.43 5.24 -21.40
C GLU A 607 -2.56 4.36 -21.98
N LEU A 608 -3.23 4.81 -23.02
CA LEU A 608 -4.33 4.09 -23.67
C LEU A 608 -3.94 3.53 -25.06
N GLU A 609 -2.64 3.52 -25.37
CA GLU A 609 -2.05 2.96 -26.60
C GLU A 609 -2.81 3.36 -27.88
N CYS A 610 -3.26 4.61 -27.98
CA CYS A 610 -4.03 5.08 -29.13
C CYS A 610 -3.30 6.17 -29.93
N GLY A 611 -3.59 6.22 -31.24
CA GLY A 611 -2.98 7.20 -32.16
C GLY A 611 -3.76 8.51 -32.26
N ILE A 612 -5.08 8.43 -32.27
CA ILE A 612 -5.97 9.55 -32.59
C ILE A 612 -7.16 9.56 -31.63
N TRP A 613 -7.57 10.77 -31.23
CA TRP A 613 -8.80 11.00 -30.47
C TRP A 613 -9.91 11.55 -31.37
N SER A 614 -11.10 10.97 -31.29
CA SER A 614 -12.30 11.39 -32.03
C SER A 614 -13.44 11.71 -31.07
N ARG A 615 -14.35 12.55 -31.47
CA ARG A 615 -15.60 12.84 -30.76
C ARG A 615 -16.63 11.74 -31.04
N GLU A 616 -17.75 11.75 -30.33
CA GLU A 616 -18.86 10.83 -30.52
C GLU A 616 -19.44 10.85 -31.96
N ASP A 617 -19.38 11.98 -32.65
CA ASP A 617 -19.80 12.13 -34.05
C ASP A 617 -18.75 11.60 -35.06
N GLY A 618 -17.66 11.00 -34.59
CA GLY A 618 -16.56 10.49 -35.42
C GLY A 618 -15.59 11.56 -35.92
N SER A 619 -15.79 12.84 -35.60
CA SER A 619 -14.87 13.91 -35.98
C SER A 619 -13.59 13.83 -35.13
N VAL A 620 -12.42 13.96 -35.79
CA VAL A 620 -11.11 13.97 -35.07
C VAL A 620 -11.06 15.18 -34.13
N TYR A 621 -10.67 14.94 -32.88
CA TYR A 621 -10.49 16.00 -31.90
C TYR A 621 -9.28 16.87 -32.30
N GLN A 622 -9.56 18.15 -32.55
CA GLN A 622 -8.53 19.12 -32.89
C GLN A 622 -8.04 19.81 -31.62
N GLN A 623 -6.74 19.69 -31.33
CA GLN A 623 -6.08 20.43 -30.26
C GLN A 623 -6.31 21.96 -30.46
N GLY A 624 -6.47 22.69 -29.37
CA GLY A 624 -6.68 24.14 -29.42
C GLY A 624 -8.15 24.59 -29.41
N ARG A 625 -9.09 23.68 -29.12
CA ARG A 625 -10.48 24.06 -28.85
C ARG A 625 -10.74 24.09 -27.35
N PRO A 626 -11.28 25.19 -26.80
CA PRO A 626 -11.66 25.27 -25.39
C PRO A 626 -12.72 24.22 -25.02
N VAL A 627 -12.64 23.75 -23.78
CA VAL A 627 -13.62 22.83 -23.18
C VAL A 627 -14.65 23.64 -22.43
N PHE A 628 -15.92 23.48 -22.78
CA PHE A 628 -17.06 24.17 -22.17
C PHE A 628 -18.12 23.19 -21.63
N GLY A 629 -17.79 21.94 -21.45
CA GLY A 629 -18.67 20.90 -20.95
C GLY A 629 -17.98 19.55 -20.89
N ASN A 630 -18.58 18.65 -20.13
CA ASN A 630 -18.11 17.26 -20.08
C ASN A 630 -18.15 16.65 -21.48
N MET A 631 -17.14 15.90 -21.85
CA MET A 631 -17.05 15.22 -23.14
C MET A 631 -16.34 13.88 -23.04
N THR A 632 -16.64 12.99 -23.98
CA THR A 632 -15.90 11.74 -24.18
C THR A 632 -15.14 11.80 -25.49
N LEU A 633 -13.89 11.41 -25.47
CA LEU A 633 -13.02 11.24 -26.63
C LEU A 633 -12.73 9.76 -26.83
N TYR A 634 -12.89 9.30 -28.06
CA TYR A 634 -12.75 7.91 -28.45
C TYR A 634 -11.42 7.72 -29.17
N GLY A 635 -10.57 6.84 -28.61
CA GLY A 635 -9.26 6.50 -29.17
C GLY A 635 -9.39 5.49 -30.31
N SER A 636 -8.52 5.61 -31.32
CA SER A 636 -8.32 4.59 -32.33
C SER A 636 -6.85 4.34 -32.57
N THR A 637 -6.50 3.11 -32.91
CA THR A 637 -5.14 2.69 -33.28
C THR A 637 -4.78 3.04 -34.74
N GLU A 638 -5.76 3.40 -35.57
CA GLU A 638 -5.50 3.81 -36.97
C GLU A 638 -4.80 5.17 -37.00
N ILE A 639 -3.55 5.16 -37.38
CA ILE A 639 -2.83 6.36 -37.81
C ILE A 639 -3.40 6.69 -39.20
N LEU A 640 -4.13 7.77 -39.33
CA LEU A 640 -4.47 8.29 -40.65
C LEU A 640 -3.16 8.68 -41.34
N GLU A 641 -2.80 7.95 -42.42
CA GLU A 641 -1.71 8.28 -43.32
C GLU A 641 -1.82 9.71 -43.89
#